data_8b3171040d3a57a75de43a496d5ac15d
#
_entry.id   8b3171040d3a57a75de43a496d5ac15d
#
_cell.length_a   1.000
_cell.length_b   1.000
_cell.length_c   1.000
_cell.angle_alpha   90.00
_cell.angle_beta   90.00
_cell.angle_gamma   90.00
#
_symmetry.space_group_name_H-M   'P 1'
#
loop_
_entity.id
_entity.type
_entity.pdbx_description
1 polymer ?
#
loop_
_entity_poly.entity_id
_entity_poly.type
_entity_poly.pdbx_seq_one_letter_code
_entity_poly.pdbx_strand_id
1 'polypeptide(L)'
;MNSLYSTLIEVLKQKTDFFSESGELLRNAVYEAAMKMDTALIKLLLSNETTKKRFFNDVDGVLVFDKVGFGWVINNKEFLPDSYTRFKNKIGLVDESGSFISSSDNVELVFPYKDCVLEGGQTKEDQKRSEIFYNETLAPDEVDRLLYPKVLTNAKRYTVNGIQEATDITYEDNLIIKGNNLLAIASLLKKFEGKVKCIYIDPPYNSGKKNSFGYNDKFNHSSWLTFMKNRIEIAKRLLTLDGVLLVQCDDKEQAYLKVLCDEIFQPEQFVASFFVQVRFTNKTLAEDSALHKVVETIHIYARNHDNFKVNKIKQEYSINNFCWKITETGDFETIEIGGKIVDIFKDGHYTIEQVAPDYNALKETWATGSLIRQGGTAAEFLAKYLINRKKEDGLKVLYKVHNMGEDGLGFRYILGPQKQTAFRGKFYSGIPTSIKKSVMRGEYSKDMPVPNLIYNFLTFEGEFGNCRNEGGVDIEGGKKPEQLVRFLLEYFSDENDLVCDFFGGSGSTYATAHKMNRKYIGVEQMDYIDDYIITRLNNVIRGDNTGISKDVNWQGGGSFVYCELAKLNQNYVDKIESATTDAELSALLAEIIDADFISCKVNPAEIKENAKSFEELTVDDKKRFLMELLDKNQLYVNYCDIDDKNYHISEEDKAFTKSFYGDK
;
A
#
# COMPACT_ATOMS: atom_id res chain seq x y z
N MET A 1 -36.91 16.53 21.24
CA MET A 1 -36.60 17.68 20.37
C MET A 1 -35.80 17.13 19.20
N ASN A 2 -36.39 17.18 18.00
CA ASN A 2 -35.59 16.80 16.82
C ASN A 2 -34.45 17.80 16.66
N SER A 3 -33.25 17.31 16.50
CA SER A 3 -32.09 18.19 16.27
C SER A 3 -32.27 18.92 14.93
N LEU A 4 -31.72 20.10 14.78
CA LEU A 4 -31.71 20.84 13.50
C LEU A 4 -31.25 19.94 12.35
N TYR A 5 -30.25 19.09 12.63
CA TYR A 5 -29.69 18.17 11.65
C TYR A 5 -30.70 17.08 11.21
N SER A 6 -31.44 16.49 12.15
CA SER A 6 -32.47 15.50 11.80
C SER A 6 -33.58 16.12 10.95
N THR A 7 -34.02 17.34 11.27
CA THR A 7 -34.99 18.09 10.46
C THR A 7 -34.44 18.37 9.06
N LEU A 8 -33.19 18.77 8.97
CA LEU A 8 -32.50 19.03 7.70
C LEU A 8 -32.45 17.76 6.82
N ILE A 9 -32.07 16.61 7.41
CA ILE A 9 -32.05 15.32 6.68
C ILE A 9 -33.46 14.96 6.16
N GLU A 10 -34.50 15.14 6.94
CA GLU A 10 -35.87 14.87 6.51
C GLU A 10 -36.27 15.75 5.31
N VAL A 11 -35.90 17.00 5.31
CA VAL A 11 -36.15 17.93 4.20
C VAL A 11 -35.38 17.51 2.94
N LEU A 12 -34.10 17.13 3.09
CA LEU A 12 -33.24 16.72 1.99
C LEU A 12 -33.67 15.37 1.36
N LYS A 13 -34.31 14.46 2.12
CA LYS A 13 -34.84 13.19 1.60
C LYS A 13 -35.82 13.33 0.45
N GLN A 14 -36.40 14.49 0.27
CA GLN A 14 -37.31 14.77 -0.85
C GLN A 14 -36.59 14.85 -2.20
N LYS A 15 -35.24 14.90 -2.22
CA LYS A 15 -34.45 14.86 -3.44
C LYS A 15 -33.50 13.65 -3.38
N THR A 16 -33.80 12.62 -4.16
CA THR A 16 -33.10 11.33 -4.17
C THR A 16 -31.63 11.46 -4.52
N ASP A 17 -31.25 12.43 -5.38
CA ASP A 17 -29.88 12.69 -5.80
C ASP A 17 -28.91 13.07 -4.65
N PHE A 18 -29.46 13.40 -3.49
CA PHE A 18 -28.69 13.73 -2.30
C PHE A 18 -28.40 12.53 -1.40
N PHE A 19 -28.87 11.34 -1.79
CA PHE A 19 -28.69 10.13 -1.01
C PHE A 19 -28.13 9.00 -1.87
N SER A 20 -27.28 8.16 -1.28
CA SER A 20 -26.79 6.92 -1.90
C SER A 20 -27.92 5.89 -2.02
N GLU A 21 -27.69 4.83 -2.79
CA GLU A 21 -28.62 3.69 -2.87
C GLU A 21 -28.85 3.02 -1.50
N SER A 22 -27.86 3.13 -0.58
CA SER A 22 -27.96 2.68 0.81
C SER A 22 -28.71 3.65 1.73
N GLY A 23 -29.15 4.80 1.23
CA GLY A 23 -29.88 5.81 2.00
C GLY A 23 -29.01 6.77 2.81
N GLU A 24 -27.69 6.79 2.61
CA GLU A 24 -26.77 7.71 3.25
C GLU A 24 -26.73 9.07 2.54
N LEU A 25 -26.59 10.15 3.32
CA LEU A 25 -26.50 11.50 2.77
C LEU A 25 -25.17 11.72 2.04
N LEU A 26 -25.24 12.06 0.76
CA LEU A 26 -24.11 12.47 -0.06
C LEU A 26 -23.75 13.92 0.25
N ARG A 27 -23.01 14.14 1.34
CA ARG A 27 -22.68 15.48 1.88
C ARG A 27 -22.03 16.38 0.85
N ASN A 28 -21.12 15.86 0.04
CA ASN A 28 -20.45 16.64 -1.01
C ASN A 28 -21.43 17.11 -2.09
N ALA A 29 -22.36 16.26 -2.52
CA ALA A 29 -23.37 16.62 -3.51
C ALA A 29 -24.29 17.74 -2.98
N VAL A 30 -24.69 17.66 -1.70
CA VAL A 30 -25.49 18.70 -1.04
C VAL A 30 -24.69 19.99 -0.88
N TYR A 31 -23.43 19.89 -0.49
CA TYR A 31 -22.53 21.04 -0.35
C TYR A 31 -22.31 21.76 -1.68
N GLU A 32 -22.01 21.03 -2.74
CA GLU A 32 -21.85 21.60 -4.09
C GLU A 32 -23.15 22.27 -4.57
N ALA A 33 -24.31 21.64 -4.36
CA ALA A 33 -25.59 22.24 -4.71
C ALA A 33 -25.82 23.57 -3.97
N ALA A 34 -25.43 23.64 -2.71
CA ALA A 34 -25.49 24.88 -1.93
C ALA A 34 -24.55 25.97 -2.48
N MET A 35 -23.31 25.60 -2.80
CA MET A 35 -22.32 26.55 -3.36
C MET A 35 -22.73 27.06 -4.74
N LYS A 36 -23.34 26.22 -5.57
CA LYS A 36 -23.89 26.54 -6.90
C LYS A 36 -25.25 27.28 -6.83
N MET A 37 -25.79 27.53 -5.63
CA MET A 37 -27.11 28.14 -5.45
C MET A 37 -28.23 27.35 -6.15
N ASP A 38 -28.18 26.00 -6.07
CA ASP A 38 -29.18 25.13 -6.71
C ASP A 38 -30.60 25.50 -6.26
N THR A 39 -31.42 25.84 -7.23
CA THR A 39 -32.77 26.33 -6.95
C THR A 39 -33.69 25.30 -6.34
N ALA A 40 -33.45 24.00 -6.61
CA ALA A 40 -34.22 22.91 -6.01
C ALA A 40 -33.85 22.75 -4.53
N LEU A 41 -32.58 22.79 -4.19
CA LEU A 41 -32.11 22.80 -2.79
C LEU A 41 -32.66 24.00 -2.03
N ILE A 42 -32.58 25.20 -2.58
CA ILE A 42 -33.07 26.43 -1.95
C ILE A 42 -34.57 26.34 -1.69
N LYS A 43 -35.35 25.87 -2.65
CA LYS A 43 -36.82 25.65 -2.48
C LYS A 43 -37.12 24.66 -1.35
N LEU A 44 -36.38 23.57 -1.27
CA LEU A 44 -36.52 22.59 -0.19
C LEU A 44 -36.24 23.21 1.18
N LEU A 45 -35.16 23.96 1.31
CA LEU A 45 -34.78 24.63 2.58
C LEU A 45 -35.81 25.71 3.00
N LEU A 46 -36.46 26.39 2.03
CA LEU A 46 -37.50 27.37 2.27
C LEU A 46 -38.82 26.73 2.64
N SER A 47 -39.07 25.48 2.26
CA SER A 47 -40.33 24.78 2.56
C SER A 47 -40.54 24.43 4.03
N ASN A 48 -39.49 24.44 4.82
CA ASN A 48 -39.53 24.13 6.25
C ASN A 48 -39.13 25.36 7.08
N GLU A 49 -39.94 25.76 8.04
CA GLU A 49 -39.72 26.97 8.83
C GLU A 49 -38.43 26.93 9.67
N THR A 50 -38.00 25.75 10.14
CA THR A 50 -36.74 25.59 10.91
C THR A 50 -35.54 25.82 10.04
N THR A 51 -35.48 25.20 8.85
CA THR A 51 -34.38 25.36 7.90
C THR A 51 -34.37 26.76 7.29
N LYS A 52 -35.53 27.31 6.97
CA LYS A 52 -35.69 28.70 6.49
C LYS A 52 -35.12 29.71 7.49
N LYS A 53 -35.59 29.63 8.75
CA LYS A 53 -35.12 30.54 9.81
C LYS A 53 -33.61 30.41 10.10
N ARG A 54 -33.05 29.22 9.89
CA ARG A 54 -31.64 28.96 10.23
C ARG A 54 -30.68 29.33 9.12
N PHE A 55 -31.09 29.16 7.87
CA PHE A 55 -30.19 29.29 6.72
C PHE A 55 -30.51 30.49 5.80
N PHE A 56 -31.50 31.30 6.14
CA PHE A 56 -31.80 32.50 5.39
C PHE A 56 -31.86 33.73 6.32
N ASN A 57 -31.17 34.77 5.89
CA ASN A 57 -31.24 36.07 6.54
C ASN A 57 -32.18 36.99 5.75
N ASP A 58 -33.05 37.68 6.44
CA ASP A 58 -33.89 38.69 5.83
C ASP A 58 -33.10 40.01 5.75
N VAL A 59 -32.93 40.49 4.51
CA VAL A 59 -32.30 41.76 4.25
C VAL A 59 -33.29 42.60 3.45
N ASP A 60 -33.90 43.54 4.12
CA ASP A 60 -34.93 44.44 3.53
C ASP A 60 -36.09 43.73 2.80
N GLY A 61 -36.58 42.62 3.38
CA GLY A 61 -37.63 41.81 2.79
C GLY A 61 -37.16 40.77 1.75
N VAL A 62 -35.87 40.69 1.49
CA VAL A 62 -35.29 39.69 0.60
C VAL A 62 -34.57 38.62 1.43
N LEU A 63 -34.95 37.35 1.22
CA LEU A 63 -34.31 36.22 1.89
C LEU A 63 -33.01 35.86 1.20
N VAL A 64 -31.87 36.08 1.89
CA VAL A 64 -30.55 35.77 1.43
C VAL A 64 -30.09 34.45 2.05
N PHE A 65 -29.70 33.49 1.21
CA PHE A 65 -29.24 32.19 1.66
C PHE A 65 -27.82 32.26 2.25
N ASP A 66 -27.69 31.84 3.51
CA ASP A 66 -26.41 31.69 4.19
C ASP A 66 -25.76 30.35 3.78
N LYS A 67 -25.12 30.33 2.61
CA LYS A 67 -24.45 29.14 2.09
C LYS A 67 -23.26 28.68 2.96
N VAL A 68 -22.59 29.62 3.66
CA VAL A 68 -21.46 29.33 4.53
C VAL A 68 -21.95 28.60 5.78
N GLY A 69 -22.94 29.18 6.48
CA GLY A 69 -23.54 28.54 7.65
C GLY A 69 -24.21 27.21 7.33
N PHE A 70 -24.82 27.08 6.14
CA PHE A 70 -25.34 25.80 5.67
C PHE A 70 -24.24 24.77 5.46
N GLY A 71 -23.15 25.16 4.79
CA GLY A 71 -21.98 24.29 4.56
C GLY A 71 -21.36 23.78 5.87
N TRP A 72 -21.31 24.62 6.88
CA TRP A 72 -20.84 24.23 8.22
C TRP A 72 -21.73 23.15 8.85
N VAL A 73 -23.03 23.27 8.73
CA VAL A 73 -23.98 22.28 9.28
C VAL A 73 -23.89 20.94 8.54
N ILE A 74 -23.76 20.96 7.20
CA ILE A 74 -23.65 19.74 6.40
C ILE A 74 -22.33 18.99 6.67
N ASN A 75 -21.23 19.74 6.87
CA ASN A 75 -19.91 19.17 7.12
C ASN A 75 -19.65 18.90 8.61
N ASN A 76 -20.57 19.28 9.50
CA ASN A 76 -20.41 19.06 10.93
C ASN A 76 -20.47 17.56 11.25
N LYS A 77 -19.40 17.03 11.88
CA LYS A 77 -19.39 15.66 12.36
C LYS A 77 -20.26 15.57 13.62
N GLU A 78 -21.23 14.67 13.63
CA GLU A 78 -21.94 14.35 14.87
C GLU A 78 -20.95 13.76 15.87
N PHE A 79 -20.87 14.38 17.05
CA PHE A 79 -20.20 13.79 18.18
C PHE A 79 -21.05 12.61 18.67
N LEU A 80 -20.49 11.42 18.67
CA LEU A 80 -21.07 10.28 19.36
C LEU A 80 -21.14 10.59 20.85
N PRO A 81 -22.32 10.60 21.47
CA PRO A 81 -22.48 11.03 22.88
C PRO A 81 -21.65 10.24 23.86
N ASP A 82 -21.29 8.99 23.50
CA ASP A 82 -20.60 8.04 24.36
C ASP A 82 -19.09 7.95 24.09
N SER A 83 -18.56 8.69 23.13
CA SER A 83 -17.11 8.75 22.88
C SER A 83 -16.41 9.84 23.68
N TYR A 84 -16.74 9.93 24.99
CA TYR A 84 -15.96 10.76 25.88
C TYR A 84 -14.60 10.12 26.18
N THR A 85 -13.60 10.50 25.45
CA THR A 85 -12.38 10.81 26.17
C THR A 85 -12.58 12.18 26.79
N ARG A 86 -12.55 12.25 28.13
CA ARG A 86 -12.47 13.52 28.86
C ARG A 86 -11.10 14.16 28.60
N PHE A 87 -10.83 14.56 27.37
CA PHE A 87 -9.78 15.52 27.12
C PHE A 87 -10.34 16.89 27.51
N LYS A 88 -10.17 17.24 28.79
CA LYS A 88 -10.30 18.61 29.25
C LYS A 88 -9.31 19.55 28.56
N ASN A 89 -8.37 19.03 27.83
CA ASN A 89 -7.39 19.80 27.10
C ASN A 89 -7.96 20.08 25.71
N LYS A 90 -8.66 21.18 25.60
CA LYS A 90 -8.75 21.87 24.32
C LYS A 90 -7.30 22.15 23.92
N ILE A 91 -6.84 21.61 22.80
CA ILE A 91 -5.61 22.09 22.20
C ILE A 91 -5.89 23.53 21.81
N GLY A 92 -5.46 24.44 22.62
CA GLY A 92 -5.53 25.86 22.38
C GLY A 92 -4.13 26.38 22.18
N LEU A 93 -3.94 27.21 21.16
CA LEU A 93 -2.75 28.03 21.06
C LEU A 93 -2.81 29.07 22.19
N VAL A 94 -1.72 29.25 22.86
CA VAL A 94 -1.52 30.32 23.85
C VAL A 94 -0.52 31.32 23.29
N ASP A 95 -0.71 32.59 23.63
CA ASP A 95 0.28 33.63 23.34
C ASP A 95 1.49 33.53 24.29
N GLU A 96 2.47 34.41 24.13
CA GLU A 96 3.67 34.49 24.99
C GLU A 96 3.34 34.72 26.48
N SER A 97 2.15 35.24 26.81
CA SER A 97 1.66 35.43 28.16
C SER A 97 0.98 34.21 28.77
N GLY A 98 0.81 33.13 28.01
CA GLY A 98 0.11 31.92 28.44
C GLY A 98 -1.42 32.01 28.36
N SER A 99 -1.96 33.06 27.74
CA SER A 99 -3.39 33.26 27.55
C SER A 99 -3.87 32.52 26.28
N PHE A 100 -5.01 31.85 26.38
CA PHE A 100 -5.59 31.17 25.18
C PHE A 100 -5.91 32.19 24.09
N ILE A 101 -5.32 32.04 22.94
CA ILE A 101 -5.57 32.87 21.74
C ILE A 101 -7.07 32.91 21.40
N SER A 102 -7.80 31.81 21.66
CA SER A 102 -9.26 31.73 21.49
C SER A 102 -10.08 32.61 22.47
N SER A 103 -9.47 33.15 23.48
CA SER A 103 -10.13 34.10 24.40
C SER A 103 -9.82 35.58 24.10
N SER A 104 -8.90 35.86 23.21
CA SER A 104 -8.64 37.16 22.64
C SER A 104 -9.32 37.25 21.28
N ASP A 105 -10.31 38.12 21.13
CA ASP A 105 -11.06 38.30 19.86
C ASP A 105 -10.19 38.81 18.69
N ASN A 106 -8.87 38.80 18.82
CA ASN A 106 -7.91 39.37 17.88
C ASN A 106 -7.15 38.35 17.04
N VAL A 107 -7.46 37.03 17.12
CA VAL A 107 -6.75 36.00 16.34
C VAL A 107 -7.73 35.05 15.72
N GLU A 108 -7.69 35.01 14.40
CA GLU A 108 -8.40 34.05 13.60
C GLU A 108 -7.52 32.82 13.39
N LEU A 109 -8.04 31.62 13.71
CA LEU A 109 -7.34 30.36 13.45
C LEU A 109 -7.49 30.04 11.96
N VAL A 110 -6.51 30.41 11.20
CA VAL A 110 -6.37 29.96 9.82
C VAL A 110 -5.68 28.61 9.86
N PHE A 111 -6.33 27.55 9.35
CA PHE A 111 -5.70 26.26 9.09
C PHE A 111 -5.06 26.29 7.70
N PRO A 112 -3.79 26.66 7.56
CA PRO A 112 -3.17 26.90 6.27
C PRO A 112 -2.90 25.60 5.47
N TYR A 113 -3.11 24.46 6.10
CA TYR A 113 -2.58 23.18 5.60
C TYR A 113 -3.42 22.46 4.54
N LYS A 114 -4.58 22.99 4.17
CA LYS A 114 -5.35 22.39 3.06
C LYS A 114 -4.93 22.92 1.69
N ASP A 115 -4.35 24.12 1.67
CA ASP A 115 -4.02 24.84 0.44
C ASP A 115 -2.57 25.37 0.47
N CYS A 116 -1.65 24.65 1.11
CA CYS A 116 -0.25 25.01 1.13
C CYS A 116 0.47 24.47 -0.09
N VAL A 117 1.22 25.32 -0.76
CA VAL A 117 2.29 24.86 -1.62
C VAL A 117 3.49 24.53 -0.75
N LEU A 118 3.90 23.28 -0.73
CA LEU A 118 5.11 22.85 -0.08
C LEU A 118 6.29 23.07 -1.02
N GLU A 119 7.23 23.91 -0.61
CA GLU A 119 8.54 23.97 -1.23
C GLU A 119 9.46 22.95 -0.54
N GLY A 120 9.73 21.87 -1.22
CA GLY A 120 10.62 20.81 -0.80
C GLY A 120 10.63 19.78 -1.90
N GLY A 121 11.79 19.50 -2.43
CA GLY A 121 11.96 18.54 -3.53
C GLY A 121 12.32 17.15 -3.03
N GLN A 122 12.32 16.21 -3.95
CA GLN A 122 12.71 14.81 -3.72
C GLN A 122 14.23 14.59 -3.93
N THR A 123 14.98 15.63 -4.30
CA THR A 123 16.40 15.50 -4.61
C THR A 123 17.28 15.53 -3.35
N LYS A 124 18.51 15.04 -3.49
CA LYS A 124 19.47 15.01 -2.38
C LYS A 124 19.90 16.40 -1.91
N GLU A 125 19.82 17.37 -2.79
CA GLU A 125 20.11 18.78 -2.54
C GLU A 125 19.05 19.41 -1.64
N ASP A 126 17.78 18.97 -1.79
CA ASP A 126 16.67 19.44 -0.96
C ASP A 126 16.80 19.05 0.51
N GLN A 127 17.56 18.01 0.84
CA GLN A 127 17.86 17.64 2.25
C GLN A 127 18.58 18.74 3.04
N LYS A 128 19.22 19.68 2.35
CA LYS A 128 19.98 20.77 2.96
C LYS A 128 19.14 22.00 3.22
N ARG A 129 17.93 22.05 2.67
CA ARG A 129 17.06 23.23 2.73
C ARG A 129 16.07 23.15 3.87
N SER A 130 15.69 24.31 4.42
CA SER A 130 14.52 24.43 5.27
C SER A 130 13.29 24.40 4.39
N GLU A 131 12.35 23.51 4.69
CA GLU A 131 11.07 23.46 4.00
C GLU A 131 10.25 24.71 4.30
N ILE A 132 9.63 25.28 3.26
CA ILE A 132 8.79 26.46 3.39
C ILE A 132 7.37 26.10 3.00
N PHE A 133 6.44 26.45 3.87
CA PHE A 133 5.01 26.35 3.59
C PHE A 133 4.50 27.73 3.21
N TYR A 134 4.03 27.86 1.99
CA TYR A 134 3.34 29.06 1.54
C TYR A 134 1.86 28.91 1.87
N ASN A 135 1.36 29.83 2.68
CA ASN A 135 -0.08 29.91 2.97
C ASN A 135 -0.77 30.64 1.81
N GLU A 136 -0.96 29.94 0.72
CA GLU A 136 -1.67 30.45 -0.45
C GLU A 136 -2.95 29.64 -0.65
N THR A 137 -4.07 30.32 -0.84
CA THR A 137 -5.29 29.68 -1.31
C THR A 137 -5.12 29.43 -2.79
N LEU A 138 -4.90 28.16 -3.17
CA LEU A 138 -4.87 27.76 -4.57
C LEU A 138 -6.31 27.74 -5.11
N ALA A 139 -6.52 28.31 -6.29
CA ALA A 139 -7.76 28.11 -6.98
C ALA A 139 -7.93 26.63 -7.32
N PRO A 140 -9.14 26.03 -7.16
CA PRO A 140 -9.37 24.64 -7.53
C PRO A 140 -8.89 24.31 -8.94
N ASP A 141 -9.06 25.24 -9.88
CA ASP A 141 -8.64 25.10 -11.27
C ASP A 141 -7.11 24.96 -11.43
N GLU A 142 -6.31 25.56 -10.55
CA GLU A 142 -4.84 25.40 -10.55
C GLU A 142 -4.42 24.02 -10.08
N VAL A 143 -5.09 23.48 -9.05
CA VAL A 143 -4.83 22.11 -8.58
C VAL A 143 -5.24 21.09 -9.63
N ASP A 144 -6.41 21.29 -10.24
CA ASP A 144 -6.90 20.43 -11.32
C ASP A 144 -5.94 20.46 -12.51
N ARG A 145 -5.46 21.65 -12.90
CA ARG A 145 -4.50 21.81 -14.01
C ARG A 145 -3.17 21.10 -13.74
N LEU A 146 -2.66 21.14 -12.52
CA LEU A 146 -1.46 20.41 -12.12
C LEU A 146 -1.63 18.89 -12.34
N LEU A 147 -2.80 18.36 -12.00
CA LEU A 147 -3.11 16.93 -12.07
C LEU A 147 -3.69 16.50 -13.44
N TYR A 148 -3.82 17.39 -14.42
CA TYR A 148 -4.27 17.03 -15.76
C TYR A 148 -3.37 15.96 -16.36
N PRO A 149 -3.93 15.06 -17.20
CA PRO A 149 -3.13 14.08 -17.95
C PRO A 149 -1.99 14.75 -18.70
N LYS A 150 -0.81 14.13 -18.65
CA LYS A 150 0.41 14.67 -19.27
C LYS A 150 0.69 13.99 -20.61
N VAL A 151 1.39 14.68 -21.48
CA VAL A 151 1.94 14.12 -22.72
C VAL A 151 3.05 13.13 -22.37
N LEU A 152 3.10 12.00 -23.08
CA LEU A 152 4.11 10.98 -22.98
C LEU A 152 5.04 11.02 -24.17
N THR A 153 6.34 10.94 -23.94
CA THR A 153 7.39 11.03 -24.95
C THR A 153 8.41 9.92 -24.83
N ASN A 154 9.30 9.79 -25.80
CA ASN A 154 10.40 8.84 -25.80
C ASN A 154 9.93 7.39 -25.54
N ALA A 155 8.80 7.03 -26.16
CA ALA A 155 8.16 5.73 -25.95
C ALA A 155 8.95 4.61 -26.65
N LYS A 156 9.38 3.61 -25.90
CA LYS A 156 10.18 2.48 -26.39
C LYS A 156 9.64 1.17 -25.88
N ARG A 157 9.52 0.19 -26.76
CA ARG A 157 9.15 -1.20 -26.43
C ARG A 157 10.41 -2.04 -26.34
N TYR A 158 10.63 -2.63 -25.19
CA TYR A 158 11.74 -3.56 -24.93
C TYR A 158 11.24 -4.99 -25.04
N THR A 159 11.93 -5.78 -25.88
CA THR A 159 11.64 -7.20 -26.13
C THR A 159 12.90 -8.01 -26.11
N VAL A 160 12.81 -9.34 -26.12
CA VAL A 160 13.96 -10.24 -26.26
C VAL A 160 14.77 -9.98 -27.55
N ASN A 161 14.10 -9.45 -28.59
CA ASN A 161 14.72 -9.17 -29.90
C ASN A 161 15.37 -7.78 -29.98
N GLY A 162 15.27 -6.97 -28.93
CA GLY A 162 15.83 -5.62 -28.86
C GLY A 162 14.81 -4.54 -28.57
N ILE A 163 15.20 -3.28 -28.80
CA ILE A 163 14.44 -2.09 -28.50
C ILE A 163 13.81 -1.57 -29.81
N GLN A 164 12.55 -1.17 -29.74
CA GLN A 164 11.80 -0.58 -30.84
C GLN A 164 11.09 0.68 -30.37
N GLU A 165 10.94 1.69 -31.23
CA GLU A 165 10.05 2.81 -30.95
C GLU A 165 8.61 2.30 -30.80
N ALA A 166 7.90 2.80 -29.81
CA ALA A 166 6.52 2.44 -29.54
C ALA A 166 5.59 3.57 -29.99
N THR A 167 4.69 3.28 -30.90
CA THR A 167 3.66 4.23 -31.37
C THR A 167 2.29 3.93 -30.79
N ASP A 168 2.15 2.81 -30.10
CA ASP A 168 0.91 2.35 -29.48
C ASP A 168 1.15 1.64 -28.16
N ILE A 169 0.10 1.55 -27.36
CA ILE A 169 0.07 0.78 -26.10
C ILE A 169 -1.33 0.26 -25.79
N THR A 170 -1.39 -0.99 -25.38
CA THR A 170 -2.61 -1.68 -25.02
C THR A 170 -2.69 -1.93 -23.50
N TYR A 171 -3.82 -2.46 -23.03
CA TYR A 171 -3.96 -2.93 -21.63
C TYR A 171 -3.12 -4.18 -21.32
N GLU A 172 -2.62 -4.86 -22.36
CA GLU A 172 -1.79 -6.06 -22.21
C GLU A 172 -0.32 -5.73 -21.95
N ASP A 173 0.09 -4.50 -22.20
CA ASP A 173 1.47 -4.09 -22.08
C ASP A 173 1.85 -3.76 -20.63
N ASN A 174 3.05 -4.15 -20.24
CA ASN A 174 3.70 -3.66 -19.04
C ASN A 174 4.27 -2.27 -19.30
N LEU A 175 4.16 -1.37 -18.33
CA LEU A 175 4.48 0.03 -18.52
C LEU A 175 5.45 0.54 -17.46
N ILE A 176 6.48 1.27 -17.89
CA ILE A 176 7.38 2.04 -17.01
C ILE A 176 7.35 3.50 -17.46
N ILE A 177 7.06 4.41 -16.53
CA ILE A 177 6.99 5.85 -16.77
C ILE A 177 8.10 6.56 -15.99
N LYS A 178 8.94 7.34 -16.69
CA LYS A 178 9.89 8.25 -16.05
C LYS A 178 9.22 9.62 -15.85
N GLY A 179 9.25 10.12 -14.62
CA GLY A 179 8.76 11.46 -14.29
C GLY A 179 8.24 11.56 -12.85
N ASN A 180 7.79 12.75 -12.48
CA ASN A 180 7.22 12.97 -11.15
C ASN A 180 6.08 11.99 -10.89
N ASN A 181 6.23 11.20 -9.84
CA ASN A 181 5.31 10.09 -9.58
C ASN A 181 3.87 10.55 -9.27
N LEU A 182 3.65 11.68 -8.61
CA LEU A 182 2.31 12.24 -8.40
C LEU A 182 1.62 12.54 -9.73
N LEU A 183 2.33 13.21 -10.65
CA LEU A 183 1.78 13.61 -11.95
C LEU A 183 1.61 12.42 -12.89
N ALA A 184 2.52 11.46 -12.81
CA ALA A 184 2.40 10.21 -13.55
C ALA A 184 1.17 9.41 -13.13
N ILE A 185 0.98 9.14 -11.81
CA ILE A 185 -0.19 8.40 -11.35
C ILE A 185 -1.51 9.16 -11.54
N ALA A 186 -1.50 10.50 -11.48
CA ALA A 186 -2.66 11.32 -11.84
C ALA A 186 -3.03 11.14 -13.32
N SER A 187 -2.03 11.11 -14.21
CA SER A 187 -2.22 10.84 -15.63
C SER A 187 -2.79 9.45 -15.90
N LEU A 188 -2.43 8.45 -15.07
CA LEU A 188 -2.98 7.09 -15.19
C LEU A 188 -4.50 7.04 -14.96
N LEU A 189 -5.08 7.95 -14.19
CA LEU A 189 -6.51 7.93 -13.87
C LEU A 189 -7.38 7.95 -15.13
N LYS A 190 -7.00 8.68 -16.18
CA LYS A 190 -7.80 8.73 -17.42
C LYS A 190 -8.03 7.33 -18.04
N LYS A 191 -7.09 6.39 -17.86
CA LYS A 191 -7.16 5.03 -18.45
C LYS A 191 -7.35 3.93 -17.42
N PHE A 192 -6.74 4.06 -16.24
CA PHE A 192 -6.59 2.97 -15.26
C PHE A 192 -7.37 3.19 -13.96
N GLU A 193 -8.25 4.19 -13.87
CA GLU A 193 -9.12 4.35 -12.69
C GLU A 193 -9.96 3.09 -12.45
N GLY A 194 -9.88 2.53 -11.24
CA GLY A 194 -10.57 1.31 -10.87
C GLY A 194 -10.07 0.03 -11.56
N LYS A 195 -8.82 -0.01 -12.06
CA LYS A 195 -8.27 -1.15 -12.81
C LYS A 195 -7.12 -1.88 -12.12
N VAL A 196 -6.47 -1.27 -11.15
CA VAL A 196 -5.29 -1.84 -10.49
C VAL A 196 -5.73 -2.76 -9.37
N LYS A 197 -5.27 -4.00 -9.39
CA LYS A 197 -5.59 -5.01 -8.36
C LYS A 197 -4.75 -4.86 -7.11
N CYS A 198 -3.46 -4.64 -7.26
CA CYS A 198 -2.53 -4.56 -6.15
C CYS A 198 -1.57 -3.37 -6.35
N ILE A 199 -1.52 -2.49 -5.37
CA ILE A 199 -0.51 -1.44 -5.30
C ILE A 199 0.42 -1.78 -4.15
N TYR A 200 1.70 -2.00 -4.45
CA TYR A 200 2.74 -2.13 -3.44
C TYR A 200 3.73 -1.00 -3.61
N ILE A 201 3.99 -0.26 -2.55
CA ILE A 201 4.91 0.88 -2.55
C ILE A 201 5.87 0.84 -1.37
N ASP A 202 7.10 1.27 -1.65
CA ASP A 202 8.20 1.43 -0.71
C ASP A 202 8.72 2.88 -0.79
N PRO A 203 8.00 3.86 -0.17
CA PRO A 203 8.36 5.26 -0.25
C PRO A 203 9.64 5.56 0.56
N PRO A 204 10.26 6.75 0.39
CA PRO A 204 11.32 7.20 1.29
C PRO A 204 10.84 7.17 2.75
N TYR A 205 11.59 6.54 3.65
CA TYR A 205 11.18 6.34 5.06
C TYR A 205 11.38 7.56 5.96
N ASN A 206 11.86 8.66 5.41
CA ASN A 206 12.20 9.85 6.19
C ASN A 206 13.24 9.56 7.30
N SER A 207 14.17 8.64 7.02
CA SER A 207 15.13 8.14 8.02
C SER A 207 16.16 9.18 8.44
N GLY A 208 16.40 10.19 7.62
CA GLY A 208 17.43 11.21 7.79
C GLY A 208 18.84 10.70 7.55
N LYS A 209 19.00 9.47 7.08
CA LYS A 209 20.28 8.86 6.76
C LYS A 209 20.71 9.20 5.32
N LYS A 210 22.00 9.24 5.06
CA LYS A 210 22.50 9.23 3.68
C LYS A 210 22.09 7.91 3.03
N ASN A 211 21.27 7.99 1.96
CA ASN A 211 20.91 6.84 1.16
C ASN A 211 21.77 6.81 -0.12
N SER A 212 21.86 5.63 -0.73
CA SER A 212 22.59 5.42 -1.99
C SER A 212 21.78 5.86 -3.22
N PHE A 213 20.47 6.08 -3.06
CA PHE A 213 19.56 6.34 -4.17
C PHE A 213 19.44 7.81 -4.62
N GLY A 214 20.07 8.75 -3.94
CA GLY A 214 20.08 10.15 -4.38
C GLY A 214 18.76 10.93 -4.22
N TYR A 215 17.75 10.39 -3.54
CA TYR A 215 16.52 11.10 -3.19
C TYR A 215 16.56 11.72 -1.78
N ASN A 216 15.64 12.66 -1.52
CA ASN A 216 15.47 13.26 -0.20
C ASN A 216 14.88 12.22 0.77
N ASP A 217 15.55 11.98 1.90
CA ASP A 217 15.10 11.13 3.00
C ASP A 217 15.11 11.89 4.35
N LYS A 218 14.96 13.21 4.29
CA LYS A 218 14.94 14.09 5.45
C LYS A 218 13.88 15.18 5.28
N PHE A 219 12.63 14.77 5.41
CA PHE A 219 11.48 15.67 5.45
C PHE A 219 11.11 16.01 6.91
N ASN A 220 10.40 17.12 7.12
CA ASN A 220 9.58 17.26 8.31
C ASN A 220 8.40 16.27 8.25
N HIS A 221 7.87 15.86 9.41
CA HIS A 221 6.73 14.93 9.44
C HIS A 221 5.53 15.41 8.62
N SER A 222 5.18 16.70 8.76
CA SER A 222 4.06 17.31 8.04
C SER A 222 4.25 17.26 6.51
N SER A 223 5.47 17.56 6.05
CA SER A 223 5.82 17.55 4.63
C SER A 223 5.77 16.14 4.07
N TRP A 224 6.33 15.18 4.79
CA TRP A 224 6.29 13.78 4.40
C TRP A 224 4.85 13.24 4.33
N LEU A 225 4.02 13.58 5.32
CA LEU A 225 2.61 13.19 5.31
C LEU A 225 1.83 13.82 4.16
N THR A 226 2.08 15.10 3.85
CA THR A 226 1.47 15.79 2.69
C THR A 226 1.90 15.13 1.39
N PHE A 227 3.19 14.82 1.25
CA PHE A 227 3.75 14.11 0.12
C PHE A 227 3.08 12.75 -0.09
N MET A 228 2.89 11.98 0.97
CA MET A 228 2.23 10.67 0.92
C MET A 228 0.72 10.79 0.69
N LYS A 229 0.05 11.75 1.32
CA LYS A 229 -1.41 11.96 1.21
C LYS A 229 -1.86 12.06 -0.24
N ASN A 230 -1.27 13.00 -0.99
CA ASN A 230 -1.66 13.28 -2.37
C ASN A 230 -1.53 12.02 -3.26
N ARG A 231 -0.52 11.20 -3.02
CA ARG A 231 -0.25 9.97 -3.77
C ARG A 231 -1.19 8.83 -3.39
N ILE A 232 -1.44 8.65 -2.10
CA ILE A 232 -2.32 7.60 -1.59
C ILE A 232 -3.79 7.87 -1.98
N GLU A 233 -4.22 9.13 -2.01
CA GLU A 233 -5.56 9.51 -2.50
C GLU A 233 -5.77 9.11 -3.97
N ILE A 234 -4.78 9.35 -4.83
CA ILE A 234 -4.82 8.91 -6.23
C ILE A 234 -4.73 7.38 -6.32
N ALA A 235 -3.83 6.76 -5.55
CA ALA A 235 -3.67 5.31 -5.52
C ALA A 235 -4.99 4.59 -5.18
N LYS A 236 -5.75 5.11 -4.21
CA LYS A 236 -7.08 4.58 -3.88
C LYS A 236 -8.04 4.60 -5.07
N ARG A 237 -7.99 5.65 -5.91
CA ARG A 237 -8.84 5.75 -7.11
C ARG A 237 -8.42 4.76 -8.19
N LEU A 238 -7.14 4.44 -8.31
CA LEU A 238 -6.65 3.46 -9.27
C LEU A 238 -7.08 2.03 -8.95
N LEU A 239 -7.30 1.69 -7.67
CA LEU A 239 -7.63 0.35 -7.23
C LEU A 239 -9.01 -0.13 -7.73
N THR A 240 -9.11 -1.41 -8.09
CA THR A 240 -10.39 -2.12 -8.27
C THR A 240 -11.16 -2.20 -6.96
N LEU A 241 -12.45 -2.49 -6.97
CA LEU A 241 -13.24 -2.62 -5.74
C LEU A 241 -12.71 -3.71 -4.78
N ASP A 242 -12.14 -4.77 -5.32
CA ASP A 242 -11.48 -5.85 -4.59
C ASP A 242 -9.95 -5.67 -4.51
N GLY A 243 -9.47 -4.49 -4.88
CA GLY A 243 -8.06 -4.16 -4.90
C GLY A 243 -7.50 -3.79 -3.53
N VAL A 244 -6.18 -3.78 -3.44
CA VAL A 244 -5.44 -3.60 -2.19
C VAL A 244 -4.24 -2.68 -2.35
N LEU A 245 -4.02 -1.85 -1.34
CA LEU A 245 -2.80 -1.04 -1.16
C LEU A 245 -1.94 -1.67 -0.06
N LEU A 246 -0.66 -1.87 -0.35
CA LEU A 246 0.37 -2.30 0.58
C LEU A 246 1.45 -1.21 0.64
N VAL A 247 1.65 -0.62 1.81
CA VAL A 247 2.64 0.45 2.00
C VAL A 247 3.66 0.01 3.03
N GLN A 248 4.92 -0.12 2.59
CA GLN A 248 6.02 -0.49 3.47
C GLN A 248 6.65 0.77 4.07
N CYS A 249 6.97 0.73 5.36
CA CYS A 249 7.63 1.82 6.05
C CYS A 249 8.38 1.31 7.30
N ASP A 250 9.38 2.07 7.75
CA ASP A 250 10.06 1.78 9.01
C ASP A 250 9.33 2.41 10.23
N ASP A 251 9.87 2.20 11.42
CA ASP A 251 9.27 2.61 12.69
C ASP A 251 9.21 4.14 12.88
N LYS A 252 9.86 4.94 12.03
CA LYS A 252 9.88 6.40 12.18
C LYS A 252 8.55 7.04 11.76
N GLU A 253 8.00 6.61 10.63
CA GLU A 253 6.79 7.21 10.06
C GLU A 253 5.58 6.25 10.05
N GLN A 254 5.76 4.96 10.31
CA GLN A 254 4.71 3.95 10.13
C GLN A 254 3.42 4.24 10.93
N ALA A 255 3.54 4.81 12.15
CA ALA A 255 2.35 5.12 12.95
C ALA A 255 1.54 6.28 12.36
N TYR A 256 2.22 7.32 11.89
CA TYR A 256 1.59 8.47 11.22
C TYR A 256 1.01 8.07 9.87
N LEU A 257 1.72 7.22 9.13
CA LEU A 257 1.25 6.65 7.87
C LEU A 257 -0.02 5.83 8.06
N LYS A 258 -0.09 5.03 9.14
CA LYS A 258 -1.30 4.28 9.50
C LYS A 258 -2.49 5.20 9.69
N VAL A 259 -2.32 6.28 10.46
CA VAL A 259 -3.38 7.28 10.71
C VAL A 259 -3.81 7.97 9.41
N LEU A 260 -2.85 8.35 8.57
CA LEU A 260 -3.12 8.95 7.26
C LEU A 260 -3.92 7.99 6.36
N CYS A 261 -3.53 6.72 6.30
CA CYS A 261 -4.26 5.72 5.53
C CYS A 261 -5.68 5.49 6.09
N ASP A 262 -5.86 5.50 7.42
CA ASP A 262 -7.19 5.45 8.04
C ASP A 262 -8.06 6.64 7.64
N GLU A 263 -7.49 7.84 7.53
CA GLU A 263 -8.22 9.02 7.04
C GLU A 263 -8.67 8.87 5.59
N ILE A 264 -7.79 8.35 4.73
CA ILE A 264 -8.05 8.25 3.29
C ILE A 264 -8.96 7.06 2.97
N PHE A 265 -8.66 5.87 3.48
CA PHE A 265 -9.38 4.63 3.17
C PHE A 265 -10.60 4.40 4.06
N GLN A 266 -10.66 4.93 5.22
CA GLN A 266 -11.49 4.67 6.40
C GLN A 266 -10.93 3.48 7.21
N PRO A 267 -11.05 3.49 8.56
CA PRO A 267 -10.51 2.45 9.44
C PRO A 267 -11.04 1.04 9.15
N GLU A 268 -12.27 0.94 8.65
CA GLU A 268 -12.94 -0.33 8.33
C GLU A 268 -12.31 -1.03 7.12
N GLN A 269 -11.58 -0.29 6.29
CA GLN A 269 -10.87 -0.84 5.13
C GLN A 269 -9.47 -1.37 5.48
N PHE A 270 -9.05 -1.20 6.73
CA PHE A 270 -7.79 -1.75 7.20
C PHE A 270 -7.85 -3.29 7.28
N VAL A 271 -6.91 -3.96 6.60
CA VAL A 271 -6.84 -5.42 6.57
C VAL A 271 -5.90 -5.93 7.66
N ALA A 272 -4.64 -5.50 7.63
CA ALA A 272 -3.60 -5.93 8.57
C ALA A 272 -2.36 -5.03 8.51
N SER A 273 -1.49 -5.17 9.50
CA SER A 273 -0.09 -4.75 9.42
C SER A 273 0.81 -5.96 9.49
N PHE A 274 1.68 -6.14 8.50
CA PHE A 274 2.73 -7.13 8.55
C PHE A 274 4.00 -6.51 9.13
N PHE A 275 4.64 -7.23 10.04
CA PHE A 275 5.93 -6.89 10.61
C PHE A 275 6.98 -7.79 9.98
N VAL A 276 7.79 -7.22 9.12
CA VAL A 276 8.77 -7.93 8.31
C VAL A 276 10.13 -7.84 8.96
N GLN A 277 10.68 -8.96 9.41
CA GLN A 277 12.06 -9.01 9.88
C GLN A 277 13.00 -8.89 8.68
N VAL A 278 13.77 -7.80 8.67
CA VAL A 278 14.68 -7.43 7.57
C VAL A 278 16.16 -7.61 7.93
N ARG A 279 16.45 -7.88 9.21
CA ARG A 279 17.82 -8.06 9.71
C ARG A 279 17.88 -9.17 10.74
N PHE A 280 19.02 -9.85 10.78
CA PHE A 280 19.30 -10.85 11.81
C PHE A 280 19.42 -10.20 13.19
N THR A 281 18.82 -10.80 14.19
CA THR A 281 18.87 -10.34 15.59
C THR A 281 20.21 -10.59 16.27
N ASN A 282 21.04 -11.49 15.70
CA ASN A 282 22.31 -11.94 16.27
C ASN A 282 23.55 -11.43 15.49
N LYS A 283 23.36 -10.55 14.50
CA LYS A 283 24.45 -9.90 13.77
C LYS A 283 24.48 -8.41 14.10
N THR A 284 25.42 -8.01 14.91
CA THR A 284 25.66 -6.61 15.26
C THR A 284 26.54 -5.98 14.18
N LEU A 285 25.99 -5.00 13.45
CA LEU A 285 26.72 -4.28 12.38
C LEU A 285 27.31 -2.94 12.86
N ALA A 286 26.88 -2.44 14.03
CA ALA A 286 27.40 -1.21 14.63
C ALA A 286 27.31 -1.31 16.15
N GLU A 287 28.40 -1.01 16.84
CA GLU A 287 28.50 -1.01 18.29
C GLU A 287 27.89 0.25 18.95
N ASP A 288 27.52 1.23 18.13
CA ASP A 288 27.14 2.57 18.60
C ASP A 288 25.68 2.71 19.04
N SER A 289 24.85 1.67 18.92
CA SER A 289 23.44 1.74 19.29
C SER A 289 23.00 0.54 20.14
N ALA A 290 22.46 0.83 21.30
CA ALA A 290 21.88 -0.20 22.20
C ALA A 290 20.59 -0.82 21.65
N LEU A 291 19.91 -0.16 20.69
CA LEU A 291 18.66 -0.63 20.08
C LEU A 291 18.83 -0.74 18.56
N HIS A 292 18.68 -1.95 18.05
CA HIS A 292 18.76 -2.23 16.62
C HIS A 292 17.39 -2.42 16.01
N LYS A 293 17.12 -1.70 14.93
CA LYS A 293 15.91 -1.86 14.12
C LYS A 293 16.07 -3.10 13.26
N VAL A 294 15.26 -4.11 13.50
CA VAL A 294 15.28 -5.38 12.76
C VAL A 294 13.99 -5.65 11.98
N VAL A 295 12.98 -4.78 12.14
CA VAL A 295 11.64 -4.95 11.56
C VAL A 295 11.25 -3.71 10.77
N GLU A 296 10.61 -3.92 9.63
CA GLU A 296 9.84 -2.93 8.88
C GLU A 296 8.36 -3.32 8.87
N THR A 297 7.48 -2.37 8.64
CA THR A 297 6.02 -2.59 8.68
C THR A 297 5.43 -2.43 7.29
N ILE A 298 4.50 -3.32 6.89
CA ILE A 298 3.67 -3.16 5.70
C ILE A 298 2.23 -2.99 6.16
N HIS A 299 1.64 -1.81 5.94
CA HIS A 299 0.22 -1.59 6.17
C HIS A 299 -0.59 -2.01 4.94
N ILE A 300 -1.68 -2.72 5.16
CA ILE A 300 -2.53 -3.30 4.12
C ILE A 300 -3.94 -2.72 4.25
N TYR A 301 -4.41 -2.10 3.17
CA TYR A 301 -5.74 -1.51 3.06
C TYR A 301 -6.45 -2.03 1.83
N ALA A 302 -7.65 -2.56 2.00
CA ALA A 302 -8.53 -2.87 0.89
C ALA A 302 -9.21 -1.60 0.36
N ARG A 303 -9.50 -1.52 -0.94
CA ARG A 303 -10.37 -0.48 -1.46
C ARG A 303 -11.78 -0.59 -0.89
N ASN A 304 -12.30 -1.83 -0.83
CA ASN A 304 -13.54 -2.18 -0.16
C ASN A 304 -13.37 -3.56 0.49
N HIS A 305 -13.44 -3.60 1.83
CA HIS A 305 -13.18 -4.79 2.63
C HIS A 305 -14.17 -5.94 2.33
N ASP A 306 -15.41 -5.63 2.00
CA ASP A 306 -16.44 -6.65 1.73
C ASP A 306 -16.18 -7.40 0.40
N ASN A 307 -15.55 -6.73 -0.56
CA ASN A 307 -15.18 -7.31 -1.84
C ASN A 307 -13.80 -7.97 -1.81
N PHE A 308 -12.95 -7.55 -0.89
CA PHE A 308 -11.56 -8.01 -0.80
C PHE A 308 -11.47 -9.46 -0.33
N LYS A 309 -10.60 -10.23 -0.98
CA LYS A 309 -10.30 -11.61 -0.59
C LYS A 309 -8.81 -11.88 -0.76
N VAL A 310 -8.27 -12.60 0.21
CA VAL A 310 -6.90 -13.10 0.15
C VAL A 310 -6.87 -14.43 -0.60
N ASN A 311 -5.91 -14.60 -1.49
CA ASN A 311 -5.77 -15.81 -2.28
C ASN A 311 -5.38 -17.02 -1.41
N LYS A 312 -5.87 -18.18 -1.82
CA LYS A 312 -5.43 -19.46 -1.27
C LYS A 312 -4.21 -19.94 -2.05
N ILE A 313 -3.09 -20.05 -1.38
CA ILE A 313 -1.87 -20.57 -1.99
C ILE A 313 -1.89 -22.10 -1.95
N LYS A 314 -1.51 -22.74 -3.07
CA LYS A 314 -1.29 -24.18 -3.11
C LYS A 314 0.02 -24.52 -2.42
N GLN A 315 -0.03 -25.45 -1.50
CA GLN A 315 1.14 -25.96 -0.79
C GLN A 315 1.40 -27.39 -1.19
N GLU A 316 2.64 -27.72 -1.54
CA GLU A 316 3.05 -29.10 -1.76
C GLU A 316 2.86 -29.94 -0.49
N TYR A 317 2.43 -31.17 -0.68
CA TYR A 317 2.21 -32.11 0.43
C TYR A 317 3.53 -32.76 0.82
N SER A 318 4.15 -32.25 1.89
CA SER A 318 5.43 -32.77 2.38
C SER A 318 5.27 -34.08 3.15
N ILE A 319 6.02 -35.11 2.77
CA ILE A 319 6.13 -36.36 3.52
C ILE A 319 7.03 -36.25 4.76
N ASN A 320 7.78 -35.18 4.93
CA ASN A 320 8.73 -35.01 6.03
C ASN A 320 8.08 -35.14 7.43
N ASN A 321 6.79 -34.87 7.53
CA ASN A 321 6.03 -35.03 8.78
C ASN A 321 5.61 -36.47 9.06
N PHE A 322 5.75 -37.41 8.11
CA PHE A 322 5.43 -38.83 8.25
C PHE A 322 6.69 -39.58 8.56
N CYS A 323 7.14 -39.45 9.81
CA CYS A 323 8.40 -39.98 10.30
C CYS A 323 8.26 -40.71 11.66
N TRP A 324 7.08 -41.21 11.98
CA TRP A 324 6.84 -41.93 13.22
C TRP A 324 6.41 -43.37 12.97
N LYS A 325 6.95 -44.29 13.77
CA LYS A 325 6.57 -45.69 13.78
C LYS A 325 6.20 -46.10 15.20
N ILE A 326 5.07 -46.80 15.31
CA ILE A 326 4.60 -47.35 16.59
C ILE A 326 4.64 -48.88 16.49
N THR A 327 5.23 -49.51 17.48
CA THR A 327 5.30 -50.96 17.58
C THR A 327 4.68 -51.39 18.91
N GLU A 328 3.70 -52.29 18.85
CA GLU A 328 3.06 -52.93 20.01
C GLU A 328 3.98 -54.06 20.49
N THR A 329 4.39 -54.03 21.78
CA THR A 329 5.43 -54.96 22.32
C THR A 329 4.97 -55.77 23.48
N GLY A 330 3.78 -55.52 24.06
CA GLY A 330 3.27 -56.19 25.25
C GLY A 330 1.77 -56.39 25.26
N ASP A 331 1.25 -56.82 26.39
CA ASP A 331 -0.18 -57.10 26.60
C ASP A 331 -1.00 -55.80 26.55
N PHE A 332 -2.27 -55.94 26.21
CA PHE A 332 -3.23 -54.81 26.16
C PHE A 332 -4.58 -55.26 26.79
N GLU A 333 -5.31 -54.31 27.24
CA GLU A 333 -6.70 -54.47 27.70
C GLU A 333 -7.63 -53.88 26.63
N THR A 334 -8.71 -54.58 26.31
CA THR A 334 -9.70 -54.11 25.37
C THR A 334 -10.97 -53.68 26.10
N ILE A 335 -11.43 -52.44 25.79
CA ILE A 335 -12.68 -51.90 26.31
C ILE A 335 -13.57 -51.39 25.18
N GLU A 336 -14.85 -51.23 25.48
CA GLU A 336 -15.75 -50.49 24.59
C GLU A 336 -16.08 -49.13 25.23
N ILE A 337 -15.78 -48.01 24.50
CA ILE A 337 -16.06 -46.68 24.99
C ILE A 337 -16.40 -45.75 23.80
N GLY A 338 -17.40 -44.89 23.97
CA GLY A 338 -17.85 -43.97 22.92
C GLY A 338 -18.34 -44.69 21.67
N GLY A 339 -18.84 -45.93 21.77
CA GLY A 339 -19.27 -46.75 20.64
C GLY A 339 -18.14 -47.31 19.79
N LYS A 340 -16.90 -47.33 20.31
CA LYS A 340 -15.72 -47.88 19.64
C LYS A 340 -14.97 -48.86 20.53
N ILE A 341 -14.36 -49.86 19.93
CA ILE A 341 -13.42 -50.75 20.58
C ILE A 341 -12.09 -50.06 20.71
N VAL A 342 -11.49 -50.11 21.90
CA VAL A 342 -10.23 -49.43 22.22
C VAL A 342 -9.32 -50.43 22.94
N ASP A 343 -8.15 -50.69 22.33
CA ASP A 343 -7.09 -51.44 22.99
C ASP A 343 -6.19 -50.49 23.75
N ILE A 344 -5.89 -50.80 25.01
CA ILE A 344 -5.16 -49.96 25.97
C ILE A 344 -3.80 -50.59 26.24
N PHE A 345 -2.73 -49.94 25.78
CA PHE A 345 -1.36 -50.32 26.03
C PHE A 345 -0.76 -49.43 27.11
N LYS A 346 -0.33 -50.01 28.21
CA LYS A 346 0.36 -49.27 29.29
C LYS A 346 1.78 -48.89 28.92
N ASP A 347 2.37 -47.94 29.64
CA ASP A 347 3.77 -47.54 29.45
C ASP A 347 4.68 -48.80 29.55
N GLY A 348 5.55 -48.96 28.55
CA GLY A 348 6.41 -50.15 28.40
C GLY A 348 5.86 -51.28 27.52
N HIS A 349 4.57 -51.25 27.13
CA HIS A 349 3.94 -52.24 26.25
C HIS A 349 3.86 -51.77 24.78
N TYR A 350 4.51 -50.66 24.44
CA TYR A 350 4.66 -50.16 23.09
C TYR A 350 5.92 -49.32 22.96
N THR A 351 6.39 -49.14 21.76
CA THR A 351 7.44 -48.16 21.43
C THR A 351 6.98 -47.19 20.40
N ILE A 352 7.42 -45.92 20.53
CA ILE A 352 7.21 -44.84 19.53
C ILE A 352 8.59 -44.33 19.15
N GLU A 353 8.99 -44.53 17.93
CA GLU A 353 10.31 -44.16 17.41
C GLU A 353 10.20 -43.26 16.18
N GLN A 354 11.15 -42.36 16.03
CA GLN A 354 11.27 -41.56 14.86
C GLN A 354 12.10 -42.33 13.80
N VAL A 355 11.56 -42.39 12.60
CA VAL A 355 12.19 -43.06 11.44
C VAL A 355 12.40 -42.09 10.31
N ALA A 356 13.14 -42.48 9.26
CA ALA A 356 13.21 -41.68 8.05
C ALA A 356 11.79 -41.46 7.47
N PRO A 357 11.54 -40.27 6.87
CA PRO A 357 10.25 -39.99 6.24
C PRO A 357 9.87 -41.04 5.21
N ASP A 358 8.66 -41.64 5.36
CA ASP A 358 8.17 -42.66 4.46
C ASP A 358 6.64 -42.59 4.30
N TYR A 359 6.12 -42.98 3.13
CA TYR A 359 4.69 -42.96 2.80
C TYR A 359 3.83 -43.91 3.65
N ASN A 360 4.45 -44.82 4.37
CA ASN A 360 3.79 -45.75 5.31
C ASN A 360 4.01 -45.37 6.78
N ALA A 361 4.90 -44.42 7.06
CA ALA A 361 5.10 -43.89 8.39
C ALA A 361 3.91 -43.03 8.84
N LEU A 362 3.86 -42.78 10.15
CA LEU A 362 2.79 -41.98 10.76
C LEU A 362 3.25 -40.54 10.98
N LYS A 363 2.28 -39.62 10.90
CA LYS A 363 2.41 -38.23 11.32
C LYS A 363 1.89 -38.09 12.73
N GLU A 364 2.69 -37.46 13.59
CA GLU A 364 2.27 -37.07 14.94
C GLU A 364 1.51 -35.74 14.90
N THR A 365 0.40 -35.65 15.62
CA THR A 365 -0.38 -34.43 15.77
C THR A 365 -0.78 -34.24 17.22
N TRP A 366 -0.59 -33.06 17.77
CA TRP A 366 -1.04 -32.71 19.12
C TRP A 366 -2.55 -32.48 19.15
N ALA A 367 -3.19 -33.03 20.18
CA ALA A 367 -4.59 -32.79 20.49
C ALA A 367 -4.70 -32.14 21.87
N THR A 368 -5.46 -31.08 21.99
CA THR A 368 -5.77 -30.43 23.27
C THR A 368 -7.03 -31.04 23.87
N GLY A 369 -7.12 -31.15 25.18
CA GLY A 369 -8.31 -31.67 25.88
C GLY A 369 -9.52 -30.72 25.89
N SER A 370 -9.51 -29.60 25.08
CA SER A 370 -10.60 -28.64 25.00
C SER A 370 -11.48 -28.91 23.78
N LEU A 371 -12.77 -29.09 23.96
CA LEU A 371 -13.75 -29.35 22.90
C LEU A 371 -14.13 -28.09 22.09
N ILE A 372 -13.82 -26.88 22.58
CA ILE A 372 -14.35 -25.64 22.05
C ILE A 372 -13.75 -25.26 20.67
N ARG A 373 -12.57 -25.82 20.29
CA ARG A 373 -11.85 -25.48 19.07
C ARG A 373 -11.27 -26.65 18.29
N GLN A 374 -11.76 -27.86 18.52
CA GLN A 374 -11.20 -29.04 17.86
C GLN A 374 -12.09 -29.53 16.73
N GLY A 375 -11.53 -29.55 15.53
CA GLY A 375 -12.06 -30.33 14.42
C GLY A 375 -11.28 -31.65 14.32
N GLY A 376 -12.01 -32.74 14.14
CA GLY A 376 -11.43 -34.06 13.87
C GLY A 376 -11.72 -35.11 14.92
N THR A 377 -12.07 -36.32 14.43
CA THR A 377 -12.58 -37.43 15.21
C THR A 377 -11.64 -37.94 16.32
N ALA A 378 -10.32 -37.94 16.09
CA ALA A 378 -9.34 -38.42 17.09
C ALA A 378 -9.15 -37.43 18.23
N ALA A 379 -9.13 -36.13 17.95
CA ALA A 379 -8.99 -35.10 18.98
C ALA A 379 -10.24 -35.00 19.86
N GLU A 380 -11.43 -35.08 19.25
CA GLU A 380 -12.70 -35.13 19.95
C GLU A 380 -12.82 -36.38 20.83
N PHE A 381 -12.42 -37.52 20.28
CA PHE A 381 -12.47 -38.78 21.03
C PHE A 381 -11.54 -38.75 22.25
N LEU A 382 -10.31 -38.22 22.08
CA LEU A 382 -9.40 -38.01 23.21
C LEU A 382 -10.03 -37.12 24.28
N ALA A 383 -10.53 -35.96 23.89
CA ALA A 383 -11.08 -34.98 24.82
C ALA A 383 -12.31 -35.47 25.54
N LYS A 384 -13.20 -36.20 24.87
CA LYS A 384 -14.49 -36.65 25.41
C LYS A 384 -14.37 -37.90 26.23
N TYR A 385 -13.54 -38.85 25.83
CA TYR A 385 -13.54 -40.18 26.39
C TYR A 385 -12.22 -40.61 27.05
N LEU A 386 -11.06 -40.16 26.58
CA LEU A 386 -9.78 -40.73 27.04
C LEU A 386 -9.02 -39.83 28.02
N ILE A 387 -9.20 -38.50 27.95
CA ILE A 387 -8.37 -37.57 28.75
C ILE A 387 -8.53 -37.79 30.26
N ASN A 388 -9.72 -38.13 30.73
CA ASN A 388 -10.02 -38.34 32.14
C ASN A 388 -9.66 -39.75 32.62
N ARG A 389 -9.47 -40.69 31.72
CA ARG A 389 -9.07 -42.06 32.02
C ARG A 389 -7.65 -42.18 32.57
N LYS A 390 -6.86 -41.11 32.56
CA LYS A 390 -5.55 -41.05 33.21
C LYS A 390 -5.58 -41.43 34.69
N LYS A 391 -6.76 -41.40 35.36
CA LYS A 391 -6.95 -41.82 36.75
C LYS A 391 -7.09 -43.33 36.85
N GLU A 392 -7.61 -43.98 35.83
CA GLU A 392 -7.88 -45.43 35.77
C GLU A 392 -6.73 -46.17 35.09
N ASP A 393 -6.40 -45.71 33.88
CA ASP A 393 -5.44 -46.39 33.01
C ASP A 393 -3.99 -45.97 33.28
N GLY A 394 -3.78 -44.83 33.96
CA GLY A 394 -2.46 -44.27 34.21
C GLY A 394 -2.02 -43.20 33.20
N LEU A 395 -0.75 -42.87 33.25
CA LEU A 395 -0.11 -41.89 32.36
C LEU A 395 0.62 -42.59 31.23
N LYS A 396 0.87 -41.88 30.12
CA LYS A 396 1.57 -42.36 28.93
C LYS A 396 0.95 -43.63 28.34
N VAL A 397 -0.36 -43.72 28.35
CA VAL A 397 -1.10 -44.85 27.80
C VAL A 397 -1.33 -44.64 26.33
N LEU A 398 -1.03 -45.67 25.53
CA LEU A 398 -1.35 -45.67 24.11
C LEU A 398 -2.71 -46.36 23.89
N TYR A 399 -3.64 -45.66 23.32
CA TYR A 399 -4.95 -46.15 22.91
C TYR A 399 -4.97 -46.43 21.43
N LYS A 400 -5.32 -47.64 21.02
CA LYS A 400 -5.60 -48.03 19.64
C LYS A 400 -7.11 -48.05 19.47
N VAL A 401 -7.64 -47.02 18.85
CA VAL A 401 -9.09 -46.85 18.67
C VAL A 401 -9.48 -47.41 17.33
N HIS A 402 -10.24 -48.50 17.32
CA HIS A 402 -10.69 -49.14 16.09
C HIS A 402 -11.79 -48.38 15.38
N ASN A 403 -11.96 -48.66 14.07
CA ASN A 403 -12.91 -47.95 13.19
C ASN A 403 -12.74 -46.44 13.21
N MET A 404 -11.48 -45.98 13.11
CA MET A 404 -11.12 -44.58 13.09
C MET A 404 -10.00 -44.33 12.09
N GLY A 405 -10.13 -43.26 11.32
CA GLY A 405 -9.15 -42.80 10.33
C GLY A 405 -9.45 -43.23 8.89
N GLU A 406 -8.87 -42.51 7.95
CA GLU A 406 -9.06 -42.67 6.48
C GLU A 406 -7.77 -43.13 5.79
N ASP A 407 -6.77 -43.54 6.56
CA ASP A 407 -5.43 -43.90 6.08
C ASP A 407 -5.26 -45.38 5.74
N GLY A 408 -6.36 -46.15 5.83
CA GLY A 408 -6.40 -47.57 5.52
C GLY A 408 -5.91 -48.47 6.63
N LEU A 409 -5.52 -47.95 7.78
CA LEU A 409 -5.11 -48.73 8.94
C LEU A 409 -6.31 -49.39 9.69
N GLY A 410 -7.49 -48.77 9.56
CA GLY A 410 -8.70 -49.23 10.27
C GLY A 410 -8.75 -48.84 11.75
N PHE A 411 -7.74 -48.17 12.24
CA PHE A 411 -7.65 -47.68 13.62
C PHE A 411 -6.82 -46.38 13.70
N ARG A 412 -6.87 -45.75 14.86
CA ARG A 412 -6.05 -44.59 15.19
C ARG A 412 -5.32 -44.80 16.51
N TYR A 413 -4.01 -44.58 16.53
CA TYR A 413 -3.27 -44.50 17.78
C TYR A 413 -3.46 -43.11 18.41
N ILE A 414 -3.81 -43.12 19.70
CA ILE A 414 -3.95 -41.91 20.52
C ILE A 414 -3.11 -42.10 21.78
N LEU A 415 -2.11 -41.25 21.98
CA LEU A 415 -1.29 -41.23 23.17
C LEU A 415 -1.93 -40.28 24.20
N GLY A 416 -2.26 -40.80 25.35
CA GLY A 416 -2.86 -40.09 26.47
C GLY A 416 -1.91 -39.09 27.14
N PRO A 417 -2.37 -38.40 28.20
CA PRO A 417 -1.56 -37.45 28.94
C PRO A 417 -0.29 -38.03 29.54
N GLN A 418 0.83 -37.30 29.42
CA GLN A 418 2.11 -37.71 29.98
C GLN A 418 2.33 -37.25 31.44
N LYS A 419 1.49 -36.33 31.93
CA LYS A 419 1.54 -35.79 33.31
C LYS A 419 0.13 -35.66 33.86
N GLN A 420 -0.04 -35.77 35.20
CA GLN A 420 -1.35 -35.65 35.84
C GLN A 420 -2.05 -34.32 35.58
N THR A 421 -1.29 -33.24 35.49
CA THR A 421 -1.83 -31.91 35.20
C THR A 421 -2.10 -31.66 33.72
N ALA A 422 -1.67 -32.55 32.81
CA ALA A 422 -1.83 -32.37 31.38
C ALA A 422 -3.25 -32.72 30.91
N PHE A 423 -3.78 -31.85 30.03
CA PHE A 423 -5.02 -32.04 29.30
C PHE A 423 -4.75 -32.17 27.80
N ARG A 424 -3.52 -32.55 27.41
CA ARG A 424 -3.09 -32.73 26.05
C ARG A 424 -2.66 -34.14 25.79
N GLY A 425 -2.91 -34.63 24.61
CA GLY A 425 -2.41 -35.92 24.11
C GLY A 425 -1.92 -35.76 22.69
N LYS A 426 -1.54 -36.88 22.07
CA LYS A 426 -1.09 -36.91 20.68
C LYS A 426 -1.88 -37.99 19.95
N PHE A 427 -2.08 -37.82 18.66
CA PHE A 427 -2.55 -38.89 17.80
C PHE A 427 -1.66 -39.07 16.59
N TYR A 428 -1.65 -40.28 16.05
CA TYR A 428 -0.79 -40.65 14.94
C TYR A 428 -1.64 -41.07 13.74
N SER A 429 -1.36 -40.52 12.57
CA SER A 429 -2.13 -40.72 11.34
C SER A 429 -1.24 -41.01 10.14
N GLY A 430 -1.66 -41.94 9.31
CA GLY A 430 -1.08 -42.14 7.98
C GLY A 430 -1.63 -41.16 6.94
N ILE A 431 -1.13 -41.27 5.73
CA ILE A 431 -1.65 -40.50 4.58
C ILE A 431 -3.02 -41.09 4.20
N PRO A 432 -4.09 -40.28 4.06
CA PRO A 432 -5.40 -40.78 3.63
C PRO A 432 -5.32 -41.55 2.32
N THR A 433 -6.00 -42.68 2.25
CA THR A 433 -5.96 -43.60 1.08
C THR A 433 -6.44 -42.92 -0.21
N SER A 434 -7.37 -41.96 -0.10
CA SER A 434 -7.92 -41.18 -1.22
C SER A 434 -6.87 -40.34 -1.96
N ILE A 435 -5.86 -39.84 -1.25
CA ILE A 435 -4.82 -38.97 -1.81
C ILE A 435 -3.44 -39.62 -1.91
N LYS A 436 -3.25 -40.79 -1.26
CA LYS A 436 -1.94 -41.42 -1.12
C LYS A 436 -1.22 -41.63 -2.44
N LYS A 437 -1.93 -42.08 -3.49
CA LYS A 437 -1.36 -42.30 -4.83
C LYS A 437 -0.87 -41.00 -5.49
N SER A 438 -1.61 -39.92 -5.34
CA SER A 438 -1.23 -38.59 -5.90
C SER A 438 -0.06 -37.98 -5.14
N VAL A 439 -0.04 -38.14 -3.80
CA VAL A 439 1.11 -37.73 -2.96
C VAL A 439 2.38 -38.48 -3.33
N MET A 440 2.31 -39.81 -3.54
CA MET A 440 3.46 -40.62 -3.95
C MET A 440 4.01 -40.24 -5.34
N ARG A 441 3.17 -39.67 -6.23
CA ARG A 441 3.58 -39.19 -7.55
C ARG A 441 4.00 -37.72 -7.57
N GLY A 442 3.94 -37.02 -6.43
CA GLY A 442 4.21 -35.58 -6.35
C GLY A 442 3.16 -34.70 -7.03
N GLU A 443 1.96 -35.23 -7.32
CA GLU A 443 0.88 -34.54 -8.03
C GLU A 443 -0.13 -33.87 -7.07
N TYR A 444 -0.06 -34.17 -5.78
CA TYR A 444 -1.01 -33.67 -4.81
C TYR A 444 -0.55 -32.36 -4.19
N SER A 445 -1.35 -31.33 -4.33
CA SER A 445 -1.20 -30.09 -3.61
C SER A 445 -2.44 -29.80 -2.74
N LYS A 446 -2.25 -29.13 -1.63
CA LYS A 446 -3.32 -28.70 -0.74
C LYS A 446 -3.44 -27.20 -0.78
N ASP A 447 -4.65 -26.69 -0.99
CA ASP A 447 -4.90 -25.26 -0.84
C ASP A 447 -4.61 -24.83 0.59
N MET A 448 -3.80 -23.80 0.77
CA MET A 448 -3.63 -23.21 2.08
C MET A 448 -4.95 -22.60 2.54
N PRO A 449 -5.36 -22.88 3.78
CA PRO A 449 -6.53 -22.22 4.33
C PRO A 449 -6.30 -20.70 4.34
N VAL A 450 -7.30 -19.97 3.95
CA VAL A 450 -7.32 -18.50 3.96
C VAL A 450 -7.11 -17.90 5.35
N PRO A 451 -6.96 -16.64 5.39
CA PRO A 451 -6.25 -15.62 6.14
C PRO A 451 -5.93 -15.92 7.59
N ASN A 452 -6.63 -16.83 8.25
CA ASN A 452 -6.40 -17.15 9.67
C ASN A 452 -5.04 -17.81 9.95
N LEU A 453 -4.26 -18.16 8.91
CA LEU A 453 -2.95 -18.79 9.04
C LEU A 453 -1.81 -17.96 8.44
N ILE A 454 -2.09 -16.78 7.89
CA ILE A 454 -1.05 -15.83 7.53
C ILE A 454 -0.69 -15.08 8.81
N TYR A 455 0.50 -15.38 9.32
CA TYR A 455 1.00 -14.65 10.49
C TYR A 455 1.41 -13.25 10.06
N ASN A 456 1.12 -12.27 10.91
CA ASN A 456 1.52 -10.89 10.66
C ASN A 456 2.99 -10.60 11.00
N PHE A 457 3.77 -11.59 11.42
CA PHE A 457 5.21 -11.52 11.56
C PHE A 457 5.87 -12.40 10.51
N LEU A 458 6.66 -11.79 9.63
CA LEU A 458 7.30 -12.41 8.49
C LEU A 458 8.82 -12.36 8.67
N THR A 459 9.51 -13.46 8.39
CA THR A 459 10.96 -13.59 8.52
C THR A 459 11.59 -13.63 7.13
N PHE A 460 12.22 -12.52 6.74
CA PHE A 460 12.91 -12.34 5.45
C PHE A 460 14.34 -11.82 5.60
N GLU A 461 14.92 -11.91 6.81
CA GLU A 461 16.25 -11.39 7.08
C GLU A 461 17.35 -12.05 6.22
N GLY A 462 17.15 -13.31 5.82
CA GLY A 462 18.05 -14.02 4.92
C GLY A 462 18.01 -13.47 3.51
N GLU A 463 16.82 -13.21 3.01
CA GLU A 463 16.55 -12.67 1.68
C GLU A 463 17.06 -11.22 1.56
N PHE A 464 16.79 -10.38 2.55
CA PHE A 464 17.35 -9.02 2.61
C PHE A 464 18.89 -9.01 2.65
N GLY A 465 19.50 -10.01 3.27
CA GLY A 465 20.97 -10.17 3.29
C GLY A 465 21.56 -10.57 1.93
N ASN A 466 20.77 -11.13 1.03
CA ASN A 466 21.23 -11.74 -0.21
C ASN A 466 20.70 -11.06 -1.49
N CYS A 467 19.79 -10.09 -1.41
CA CYS A 467 19.12 -9.50 -2.58
C CYS A 467 19.99 -8.50 -3.36
N ARG A 468 21.19 -8.16 -2.90
CA ARG A 468 22.04 -7.10 -3.48
C ARG A 468 22.19 -7.23 -5.01
N ASN A 469 22.44 -8.43 -5.52
CA ASN A 469 22.70 -8.70 -6.93
C ASN A 469 21.48 -9.27 -7.70
N GLU A 470 20.28 -9.29 -7.10
CA GLU A 470 19.09 -9.75 -7.79
C GLU A 470 18.81 -8.90 -9.05
N GLY A 471 18.43 -9.57 -10.14
CA GLY A 471 18.17 -8.94 -11.44
C GLY A 471 19.41 -8.38 -12.13
N GLY A 472 20.62 -8.72 -11.65
CA GLY A 472 21.89 -8.28 -12.24
C GLY A 472 22.22 -6.80 -12.04
N VAL A 473 21.57 -6.13 -11.08
CA VAL A 473 21.84 -4.73 -10.73
C VAL A 473 22.36 -4.67 -9.29
N ASP A 474 23.53 -4.05 -9.10
CA ASP A 474 24.16 -3.93 -7.79
C ASP A 474 23.76 -2.61 -7.11
N ILE A 475 23.02 -2.71 -6.01
CA ILE A 475 22.58 -1.54 -5.24
C ILE A 475 22.93 -1.76 -3.76
N GLU A 476 23.68 -0.83 -3.21
CA GLU A 476 24.03 -0.83 -1.78
C GLU A 476 22.87 -0.32 -0.92
N GLY A 477 22.08 -1.24 -0.37
CA GLY A 477 21.00 -0.94 0.57
C GLY A 477 19.69 -0.47 -0.10
N GLY A 478 18.60 -0.58 0.64
CA GLY A 478 17.27 -0.12 0.20
C GLY A 478 16.54 -1.04 -0.79
N LYS A 479 17.20 -2.05 -1.36
CA LYS A 479 16.59 -3.00 -2.30
C LYS A 479 15.69 -3.99 -1.55
N LYS A 480 14.48 -4.19 -2.05
CA LYS A 480 13.57 -5.21 -1.52
C LYS A 480 13.80 -6.55 -2.23
N PRO A 481 13.86 -7.67 -1.49
CA PRO A 481 14.04 -8.98 -2.10
C PRO A 481 12.79 -9.40 -2.88
N GLU A 482 13.00 -10.01 -4.06
CA GLU A 482 11.91 -10.54 -4.88
C GLU A 482 11.06 -11.57 -4.12
N GLN A 483 11.61 -12.30 -3.18
CA GLN A 483 10.87 -13.26 -2.36
C GLN A 483 9.80 -12.60 -1.47
N LEU A 484 10.07 -11.43 -0.90
CA LEU A 484 9.06 -10.67 -0.16
C LEU A 484 7.94 -10.21 -1.08
N VAL A 485 8.30 -9.62 -2.23
CA VAL A 485 7.32 -9.15 -3.22
C VAL A 485 6.50 -10.32 -3.76
N ARG A 486 7.13 -11.45 -4.05
CA ARG A 486 6.46 -12.69 -4.44
C ARG A 486 5.41 -13.10 -3.42
N PHE A 487 5.79 -13.17 -2.14
CA PHE A 487 4.86 -13.49 -1.05
C PHE A 487 3.64 -12.57 -1.08
N LEU A 488 3.85 -11.27 -1.21
CA LEU A 488 2.75 -10.31 -1.25
C LEU A 488 1.87 -10.51 -2.49
N LEU A 489 2.46 -10.65 -3.68
CA LEU A 489 1.70 -10.81 -4.92
C LEU A 489 0.94 -12.13 -4.97
N GLU A 490 1.47 -13.22 -4.42
CA GLU A 490 0.77 -14.50 -4.34
C GLU A 490 -0.53 -14.41 -3.53
N TYR A 491 -0.52 -13.65 -2.42
CA TYR A 491 -1.70 -13.51 -1.57
C TYR A 491 -2.71 -12.47 -2.06
N PHE A 492 -2.24 -11.43 -2.78
CA PHE A 492 -3.05 -10.24 -3.07
C PHE A 492 -3.32 -10.00 -4.56
N SER A 493 -2.86 -10.87 -5.44
CA SER A 493 -3.13 -10.78 -6.89
C SER A 493 -3.11 -12.16 -7.55
N ASP A 494 -3.78 -12.27 -8.69
CA ASP A 494 -3.76 -13.44 -9.56
C ASP A 494 -2.91 -13.18 -10.82
N GLU A 495 -2.65 -14.24 -11.61
CA GLU A 495 -2.01 -14.09 -12.92
C GLU A 495 -2.83 -13.15 -13.82
N ASN A 496 -2.15 -12.31 -14.58
CA ASN A 496 -2.69 -11.24 -15.42
C ASN A 496 -3.33 -10.05 -14.68
N ASP A 497 -3.41 -10.07 -13.35
CA ASP A 497 -3.80 -8.88 -12.60
C ASP A 497 -2.78 -7.75 -12.78
N LEU A 498 -3.28 -6.51 -12.72
CA LEU A 498 -2.47 -5.33 -12.83
C LEU A 498 -1.92 -4.91 -11.46
N VAL A 499 -0.61 -4.91 -11.34
CA VAL A 499 0.17 -4.45 -10.18
C VAL A 499 0.71 -3.05 -10.46
N CYS A 500 0.70 -2.16 -9.49
CA CYS A 500 1.29 -0.84 -9.63
C CYS A 500 2.27 -0.55 -8.49
N ASP A 501 3.40 0.07 -8.86
CA ASP A 501 4.37 0.62 -7.91
C ASP A 501 4.86 1.95 -8.48
N PHE A 502 4.68 3.03 -7.73
CA PHE A 502 5.08 4.37 -8.16
C PHE A 502 6.26 4.94 -7.33
N PHE A 503 6.98 4.05 -6.66
CA PHE A 503 8.27 4.28 -6.06
C PHE A 503 9.24 3.19 -6.51
N GLY A 504 9.54 3.18 -7.82
CA GLY A 504 10.20 2.08 -8.52
C GLY A 504 11.52 1.62 -7.95
N GLY A 505 12.35 2.55 -7.51
CA GLY A 505 13.64 2.27 -6.91
C GLY A 505 14.52 1.34 -7.75
N SER A 506 14.71 0.12 -7.26
CA SER A 506 15.50 -0.91 -7.97
C SER A 506 14.69 -1.77 -8.96
N GLY A 507 13.38 -1.56 -9.08
CA GLY A 507 12.49 -2.35 -9.94
C GLY A 507 12.18 -3.76 -9.43
N SER A 508 12.34 -4.04 -8.13
CA SER A 508 12.06 -5.38 -7.57
C SER A 508 10.61 -5.80 -7.80
N THR A 509 9.65 -4.87 -7.63
CA THR A 509 8.22 -5.11 -7.83
C THR A 509 7.93 -5.53 -9.27
N TYR A 510 8.49 -4.82 -10.23
CA TYR A 510 8.25 -5.07 -11.65
C TYR A 510 8.86 -6.39 -12.11
N ALA A 511 10.11 -6.65 -11.68
CA ALA A 511 10.79 -7.91 -11.97
C ALA A 511 10.01 -9.12 -11.43
N THR A 512 9.52 -9.01 -10.20
CA THR A 512 8.71 -10.07 -9.57
C THR A 512 7.38 -10.24 -10.27
N ALA A 513 6.64 -9.15 -10.55
CA ALA A 513 5.38 -9.20 -11.27
C ALA A 513 5.54 -9.84 -12.66
N HIS A 514 6.59 -9.47 -13.40
CA HIS A 514 6.91 -10.02 -14.71
C HIS A 514 7.17 -11.53 -14.66
N LYS A 515 8.04 -11.99 -13.74
CA LYS A 515 8.36 -13.42 -13.56
C LYS A 515 7.15 -14.25 -13.11
N MET A 516 6.16 -13.62 -12.49
CA MET A 516 4.93 -14.23 -11.99
C MET A 516 3.74 -14.08 -12.95
N ASN A 517 3.94 -13.62 -14.17
CA ASN A 517 2.88 -13.36 -15.16
C ASN A 517 1.80 -12.37 -14.67
N ARG A 518 2.17 -11.36 -13.87
CA ARG A 518 1.34 -10.22 -13.54
C ARG A 518 1.70 -9.07 -14.48
N LYS A 519 0.70 -8.28 -14.85
CA LYS A 519 0.93 -7.01 -15.53
C LYS A 519 1.37 -5.97 -14.53
N TYR A 520 2.13 -4.99 -14.97
CA TYR A 520 2.59 -3.94 -14.06
C TYR A 520 2.65 -2.57 -14.72
N ILE A 521 2.43 -1.56 -13.87
CA ILE A 521 2.73 -0.17 -14.14
C ILE A 521 3.72 0.31 -13.10
N GLY A 522 4.85 0.80 -13.57
CA GLY A 522 5.92 1.35 -12.76
C GLY A 522 6.12 2.83 -13.01
N VAL A 523 6.44 3.56 -11.95
CA VAL A 523 6.86 4.96 -12.07
C VAL A 523 8.13 5.18 -11.28
N GLU A 524 9.10 5.87 -11.89
CA GLU A 524 10.30 6.33 -11.22
C GLU A 524 10.65 7.74 -11.71
N GLN A 525 11.01 8.58 -10.77
CA GLN A 525 11.34 9.98 -11.07
C GLN A 525 12.83 10.18 -11.35
N MET A 526 13.68 9.37 -10.70
CA MET A 526 15.12 9.59 -10.65
C MET A 526 15.82 9.12 -11.93
N ASP A 527 16.93 9.75 -12.27
CA ASP A 527 17.69 9.47 -13.50
C ASP A 527 18.34 8.07 -13.52
N TYR A 528 18.49 7.43 -12.37
CA TYR A 528 19.03 6.07 -12.30
C TYR A 528 18.06 4.98 -12.85
N ILE A 529 16.90 5.36 -13.36
CA ILE A 529 15.89 4.43 -13.91
C ILE A 529 16.49 3.52 -15.01
N ASP A 530 17.35 4.06 -15.86
CA ASP A 530 18.02 3.32 -16.93
C ASP A 530 19.02 2.30 -16.37
N ASP A 531 19.81 2.71 -15.38
CA ASP A 531 20.86 1.88 -14.79
C ASP A 531 20.28 0.71 -13.98
N TYR A 532 19.12 0.91 -13.34
CA TYR A 532 18.52 -0.09 -12.45
C TYR A 532 17.28 -0.75 -13.04
N ILE A 533 16.20 -0.01 -13.26
CA ILE A 533 14.91 -0.60 -13.64
C ILE A 533 14.97 -1.19 -15.05
N ILE A 534 15.42 -0.40 -16.04
CA ILE A 534 15.48 -0.83 -17.44
C ILE A 534 16.48 -1.98 -17.59
N THR A 535 17.67 -1.85 -16.98
CA THR A 535 18.68 -2.93 -16.98
C THR A 535 18.14 -4.21 -16.35
N ARG A 536 17.50 -4.13 -15.17
CA ARG A 536 16.90 -5.28 -14.49
C ARG A 536 15.83 -5.96 -15.33
N LEU A 537 14.89 -5.19 -15.87
CA LEU A 537 13.81 -5.73 -16.69
C LEU A 537 14.32 -6.35 -18.01
N ASN A 538 15.36 -5.77 -18.63
CA ASN A 538 16.03 -6.38 -19.77
C ASN A 538 16.64 -7.75 -19.40
N ASN A 539 17.26 -7.87 -18.23
CA ASN A 539 17.77 -9.14 -17.75
C ASN A 539 16.64 -10.14 -17.49
N VAL A 540 15.52 -9.70 -16.93
CA VAL A 540 14.33 -10.54 -16.71
C VAL A 540 13.79 -11.09 -18.04
N ILE A 541 13.61 -10.25 -19.07
CA ILE A 541 13.13 -10.68 -20.37
C ILE A 541 14.07 -11.71 -21.01
N ARG A 542 15.38 -11.57 -20.78
CA ARG A 542 16.42 -12.48 -21.30
C ARG A 542 16.59 -13.75 -20.49
N GLY A 543 15.81 -13.95 -19.42
CA GLY A 543 15.85 -15.16 -18.60
C GLY A 543 16.82 -15.04 -17.43
N ASP A 544 16.79 -13.92 -16.69
CA ASP A 544 17.49 -13.78 -15.41
C ASP A 544 17.25 -14.99 -14.51
N ASN A 545 18.30 -15.47 -13.87
CA ASN A 545 18.28 -16.67 -13.01
C ASN A 545 18.37 -16.34 -11.51
N THR A 546 18.26 -15.07 -11.13
CA THR A 546 18.35 -14.58 -9.75
C THR A 546 16.96 -14.43 -9.11
N GLY A 547 16.94 -14.06 -7.82
CA GLY A 547 15.71 -13.83 -7.09
C GLY A 547 14.78 -15.05 -7.11
N ILE A 548 13.54 -14.85 -7.53
CA ILE A 548 12.50 -15.91 -7.57
C ILE A 548 12.53 -16.78 -8.83
N SER A 549 13.45 -16.55 -9.77
CA SER A 549 13.43 -17.19 -11.09
C SER A 549 13.34 -18.72 -11.04
N LYS A 550 14.07 -19.34 -10.11
CA LYS A 550 14.05 -20.80 -9.91
C LYS A 550 12.70 -21.27 -9.33
N ASP A 551 12.13 -20.52 -8.41
CA ASP A 551 10.91 -20.90 -7.70
C ASP A 551 9.68 -20.86 -8.60
N VAL A 552 9.68 -19.93 -9.58
CA VAL A 552 8.59 -19.79 -10.57
C VAL A 552 8.94 -20.40 -11.92
N ASN A 553 10.09 -21.09 -12.02
CA ASN A 553 10.59 -21.71 -13.26
C ASN A 553 10.69 -20.72 -14.43
N TRP A 554 11.16 -19.50 -14.15
CA TRP A 554 11.27 -18.44 -15.16
C TRP A 554 12.32 -18.76 -16.23
N GLN A 555 11.96 -18.62 -17.51
CA GLN A 555 12.83 -18.91 -18.64
C GLN A 555 13.08 -17.67 -19.52
N GLY A 556 12.54 -16.53 -19.16
CA GLY A 556 12.58 -15.32 -19.97
C GLY A 556 11.32 -15.13 -20.81
N GLY A 557 11.30 -14.06 -21.56
CA GLY A 557 10.19 -13.67 -22.44
C GLY A 557 9.41 -12.44 -21.95
N GLY A 558 8.34 -12.14 -22.69
CA GLY A 558 7.54 -10.95 -22.43
C GLY A 558 8.17 -9.66 -23.00
N SER A 559 7.58 -8.54 -22.64
CA SER A 559 8.00 -7.19 -23.04
C SER A 559 7.52 -6.15 -22.04
N PHE A 560 8.09 -4.96 -22.13
CA PHE A 560 7.55 -3.77 -21.47
C PHE A 560 7.74 -2.53 -22.35
N VAL A 561 6.89 -1.54 -22.11
CA VAL A 561 6.98 -0.22 -22.73
C VAL A 561 7.53 0.77 -21.72
N TYR A 562 8.53 1.52 -22.12
CA TYR A 562 9.06 2.66 -21.36
C TYR A 562 8.60 3.95 -22.04
N CYS A 563 8.25 4.96 -21.24
CA CYS A 563 8.00 6.31 -21.72
C CYS A 563 8.34 7.33 -20.62
N GLU A 564 8.33 8.60 -21.00
CA GLU A 564 8.64 9.72 -20.10
C GLU A 564 7.49 10.73 -20.13
N LEU A 565 7.26 11.43 -19.03
CA LEU A 565 6.42 12.63 -19.06
C LEU A 565 7.15 13.72 -19.84
N ALA A 566 6.48 14.33 -20.80
CA ALA A 566 7.06 15.41 -21.64
C ALA A 566 7.44 16.62 -20.78
N LYS A 567 8.73 16.81 -20.56
CA LYS A 567 9.26 17.89 -19.74
C LYS A 567 9.03 19.25 -20.39
N LEU A 568 8.61 20.23 -19.60
CA LEU A 568 8.51 21.65 -19.96
C LEU A 568 9.39 22.45 -18.99
N ASN A 569 8.83 23.11 -17.98
CA ASN A 569 9.62 23.79 -16.97
C ASN A 569 10.53 22.83 -16.16
N GLN A 570 10.23 21.55 -16.14
CA GLN A 570 11.12 20.54 -15.55
C GLN A 570 12.52 20.55 -16.16
N ASN A 571 12.67 20.91 -17.44
CA ASN A 571 13.99 21.08 -18.05
C ASN A 571 14.80 22.21 -17.40
N TYR A 572 14.13 23.31 -17.01
CA TYR A 572 14.78 24.38 -16.28
C TYR A 572 15.09 23.97 -14.83
N VAL A 573 14.20 23.25 -14.18
CA VAL A 573 14.46 22.67 -12.84
C VAL A 573 15.73 21.83 -12.88
N ASP A 574 15.85 20.89 -13.83
CA ASP A 574 17.02 20.01 -13.97
C ASP A 574 18.31 20.83 -14.23
N LYS A 575 18.25 21.88 -15.06
CA LYS A 575 19.37 22.77 -15.30
C LYS A 575 19.78 23.57 -14.05
N ILE A 576 18.80 24.11 -13.30
CA ILE A 576 19.05 24.85 -12.07
C ILE A 576 19.69 23.96 -11.03
N GLU A 577 19.21 22.74 -10.87
CA GLU A 577 19.75 21.79 -9.89
C GLU A 577 21.19 21.39 -10.24
N SER A 578 21.48 21.16 -11.53
CA SER A 578 22.81 20.75 -11.98
C SER A 578 23.82 21.91 -12.03
N ALA A 579 23.37 23.16 -12.06
CA ALA A 579 24.26 24.31 -12.10
C ALA A 579 25.12 24.39 -10.84
N THR A 580 26.42 24.65 -11.01
CA THR A 580 27.39 24.73 -9.93
C THR A 580 28.04 26.10 -9.79
N THR A 581 27.85 26.97 -10.78
CA THR A 581 28.50 28.28 -10.85
C THR A 581 27.47 29.42 -10.97
N ASP A 582 27.85 30.60 -10.47
CA ASP A 582 27.07 31.84 -10.61
C ASP A 582 26.77 32.19 -12.08
N ALA A 583 27.76 31.97 -12.97
CA ALA A 583 27.61 32.28 -14.37
C ALA A 583 26.53 31.42 -15.06
N GLU A 584 26.45 30.14 -14.72
CA GLU A 584 25.40 29.25 -15.20
C GLU A 584 24.01 29.70 -14.73
N LEU A 585 23.87 30.09 -13.47
CA LEU A 585 22.61 30.56 -12.91
C LEU A 585 22.18 31.91 -13.50
N SER A 586 23.12 32.81 -13.74
CA SER A 586 22.83 34.10 -14.42
C SER A 586 22.38 33.90 -15.87
N ALA A 587 22.97 32.93 -16.58
CA ALA A 587 22.56 32.56 -17.93
C ALA A 587 21.12 31.95 -17.90
N LEU A 588 20.83 31.09 -16.94
CA LEU A 588 19.49 30.50 -16.77
C LEU A 588 18.45 31.55 -16.42
N LEU A 589 18.76 32.58 -15.63
CA LEU A 589 17.84 33.67 -15.36
C LEU A 589 17.43 34.35 -16.66
N ALA A 590 18.40 34.65 -17.56
CA ALA A 590 18.09 35.24 -18.84
C ALA A 590 17.21 34.34 -19.72
N GLU A 591 17.52 33.03 -19.79
CA GLU A 591 16.70 32.07 -20.54
C GLU A 591 15.25 31.99 -19.97
N ILE A 592 15.10 31.93 -18.63
CA ILE A 592 13.78 31.83 -17.99
C ILE A 592 12.94 33.10 -18.22
N ILE A 593 13.55 34.29 -18.12
CA ILE A 593 12.84 35.55 -18.30
C ILE A 593 12.35 35.73 -19.74
N ASP A 594 13.07 35.21 -20.71
CA ASP A 594 12.70 35.27 -22.13
C ASP A 594 11.78 34.11 -22.55
N ALA A 595 11.55 33.12 -21.66
CA ALA A 595 10.61 32.02 -21.86
C ALA A 595 9.18 32.45 -21.47
N ASP A 596 8.18 31.95 -22.23
CA ASP A 596 6.75 32.26 -21.99
C ASP A 596 6.14 31.52 -20.78
N PHE A 597 6.97 30.77 -20.00
CA PHE A 597 6.50 29.83 -18.96
C PHE A 597 6.81 30.26 -17.52
N ILE A 598 6.86 31.58 -17.32
CA ILE A 598 7.06 32.18 -15.99
C ILE A 598 5.74 32.17 -15.22
N SER A 599 5.82 32.02 -13.88
CA SER A 599 4.67 32.18 -13.01
C SER A 599 3.94 33.50 -13.26
N CYS A 600 2.63 33.47 -13.40
CA CYS A 600 1.80 34.66 -13.61
C CYS A 600 1.90 35.69 -12.47
N LYS A 601 2.49 35.32 -11.33
CA LYS A 601 2.76 36.19 -10.18
C LYS A 601 4.02 37.04 -10.36
N VAL A 602 4.80 36.79 -11.41
CA VAL A 602 6.11 37.42 -11.65
C VAL A 602 5.99 38.44 -12.73
N ASN A 603 6.52 39.64 -12.47
CA ASN A 603 6.65 40.67 -13.47
C ASN A 603 8.08 40.63 -14.06
N PRO A 604 8.25 40.19 -15.33
CA PRO A 604 9.57 40.08 -15.96
C PRO A 604 10.34 41.40 -16.03
N ALA A 605 9.64 42.54 -16.13
CA ALA A 605 10.27 43.85 -16.15
C ALA A 605 10.95 44.20 -14.83
N GLU A 606 10.29 43.91 -13.72
CA GLU A 606 10.84 44.15 -12.39
C GLU A 606 12.08 43.29 -12.09
N ILE A 607 12.10 42.05 -12.61
CA ILE A 607 13.29 41.18 -12.47
C ILE A 607 14.46 41.75 -13.25
N LYS A 608 14.24 42.23 -14.51
CA LYS A 608 15.30 42.83 -15.32
C LYS A 608 15.87 44.10 -14.65
N GLU A 609 15.03 44.90 -14.00
CA GLU A 609 15.47 46.08 -13.26
C GLU A 609 16.29 45.74 -12.01
N ASN A 610 15.99 44.64 -11.37
CA ASN A 610 16.66 44.20 -10.15
C ASN A 610 17.74 43.14 -10.37
N ALA A 611 18.22 42.93 -11.58
CA ALA A 611 19.22 41.93 -11.93
C ALA A 611 20.51 42.02 -11.08
N LYS A 612 20.90 43.24 -10.66
CA LYS A 612 22.06 43.43 -9.78
C LYS A 612 21.87 42.78 -8.38
N SER A 613 20.67 42.82 -7.84
CA SER A 613 20.35 42.18 -6.55
C SER A 613 20.45 40.65 -6.63
N PHE A 614 20.11 40.07 -7.79
CA PHE A 614 20.29 38.65 -8.03
C PHE A 614 21.77 38.24 -8.02
N GLU A 615 22.64 39.04 -8.62
CA GLU A 615 24.10 38.74 -8.63
C GLU A 615 24.73 38.73 -7.23
N GLU A 616 24.16 39.44 -6.28
CA GLU A 616 24.62 39.50 -4.88
C GLU A 616 24.20 38.28 -4.03
N LEU A 617 23.28 37.45 -4.54
CA LEU A 617 22.77 36.26 -3.85
C LEU A 617 23.83 35.14 -3.82
N THR A 618 23.74 34.28 -2.81
CA THR A 618 24.50 33.03 -2.80
C THR A 618 24.02 32.07 -3.89
N VAL A 619 24.84 31.11 -4.28
CA VAL A 619 24.48 30.08 -5.28
C VAL A 619 23.15 29.39 -4.88
N ASP A 620 23.00 29.03 -3.61
CA ASP A 620 21.78 28.38 -3.12
C ASP A 620 20.56 29.30 -3.18
N ASP A 621 20.71 30.59 -2.82
CA ASP A 621 19.61 31.57 -2.91
C ASP A 621 19.27 31.89 -4.37
N LYS A 622 20.25 31.93 -5.29
CA LYS A 622 20.02 32.07 -6.73
C LYS A 622 19.20 30.91 -7.27
N LYS A 623 19.57 29.67 -6.94
CA LYS A 623 18.81 28.47 -7.33
C LYS A 623 17.36 28.56 -6.86
N ARG A 624 17.18 28.90 -5.60
CA ARG A 624 15.85 29.05 -5.00
C ARG A 624 15.03 30.13 -5.72
N PHE A 625 15.61 31.28 -5.95
CA PHE A 625 14.94 32.37 -6.66
C PHE A 625 14.50 31.94 -8.07
N LEU A 626 15.38 31.25 -8.83
CA LEU A 626 15.04 30.75 -10.16
C LEU A 626 13.89 29.73 -10.12
N MET A 627 13.87 28.86 -9.09
CA MET A 627 12.79 27.88 -8.92
C MET A 627 11.44 28.55 -8.61
N GLU A 628 11.45 29.69 -7.92
CA GLU A 628 10.24 30.46 -7.62
C GLU A 628 9.68 31.18 -8.86
N LEU A 629 10.52 31.47 -9.86
CA LEU A 629 10.08 32.11 -11.11
C LEU A 629 9.28 31.19 -12.00
N LEU A 630 9.51 29.87 -11.91
CA LEU A 630 8.88 28.89 -12.80
C LEU A 630 7.41 28.64 -12.43
N ASP A 631 6.54 28.57 -13.44
CA ASP A 631 5.18 28.09 -13.23
C ASP A 631 5.20 26.58 -12.94
N LYS A 632 4.90 26.22 -11.70
CA LYS A 632 4.89 24.83 -11.25
C LYS A 632 3.76 24.00 -11.86
N ASN A 633 2.71 24.65 -12.38
CA ASN A 633 1.64 23.96 -13.12
C ASN A 633 2.10 23.51 -14.52
N GLN A 634 3.20 24.06 -15.00
CA GLN A 634 3.77 23.78 -16.32
C GLN A 634 5.11 23.01 -16.25
N LEU A 635 5.32 22.19 -15.23
CA LEU A 635 6.50 21.31 -15.17
C LEU A 635 6.55 20.34 -16.35
N TYR A 636 5.38 19.83 -16.75
CA TYR A 636 5.22 18.91 -17.88
C TYR A 636 4.07 19.37 -18.77
N VAL A 637 4.16 19.02 -20.04
CA VAL A 637 3.15 19.38 -21.05
C VAL A 637 1.83 18.65 -20.75
N ASN A 638 0.73 19.38 -20.66
CA ASN A 638 -0.58 18.78 -20.48
C ASN A 638 -1.07 18.15 -21.78
N TYR A 639 -1.83 17.07 -21.67
CA TYR A 639 -2.39 16.37 -22.82
C TYR A 639 -3.34 17.26 -23.66
N CYS A 640 -4.07 18.18 -23.03
CA CYS A 640 -4.92 19.14 -23.74
C CYS A 640 -4.14 20.06 -24.67
N ASP A 641 -2.85 20.25 -24.42
CA ASP A 641 -1.98 21.17 -25.15
C ASP A 641 -1.07 20.42 -26.15
N ILE A 642 -1.31 19.11 -26.39
CA ILE A 642 -0.45 18.24 -27.20
C ILE A 642 -0.21 18.72 -28.64
N ASP A 643 -1.16 19.46 -29.22
CA ASP A 643 -1.09 19.96 -30.59
C ASP A 643 -0.51 21.37 -30.67
N ASP A 644 -0.15 22.00 -29.54
CA ASP A 644 0.50 23.30 -29.53
C ASP A 644 1.93 23.17 -30.05
N LYS A 645 2.22 23.95 -31.12
CA LYS A 645 3.52 23.92 -31.80
C LYS A 645 4.68 24.42 -30.94
N ASN A 646 4.41 25.21 -29.92
CA ASN A 646 5.43 25.75 -29.03
C ASN A 646 6.08 24.67 -28.15
N TYR A 647 5.39 23.54 -27.92
CA TYR A 647 5.91 22.45 -27.12
C TYR A 647 6.75 21.42 -27.89
N HIS A 648 6.82 21.55 -29.24
CA HIS A 648 7.64 20.70 -30.10
C HIS A 648 7.45 19.19 -29.91
N ILE A 649 6.24 18.76 -29.61
CA ILE A 649 5.92 17.31 -29.45
C ILE A 649 5.95 16.66 -30.85
N SER A 650 6.72 15.57 -30.96
CA SER A 650 6.83 14.81 -32.22
C SER A 650 5.50 14.14 -32.59
N GLU A 651 5.28 13.83 -33.85
CA GLU A 651 4.06 13.13 -34.28
C GLU A 651 4.01 11.69 -33.74
N GLU A 652 5.16 11.06 -33.55
CA GLU A 652 5.30 9.75 -32.91
C GLU A 652 4.84 9.80 -31.45
N ASP A 653 5.30 10.79 -30.68
CA ASP A 653 4.90 10.99 -29.28
C ASP A 653 3.41 11.35 -29.16
N LYS A 654 2.88 12.15 -30.11
CA LYS A 654 1.44 12.43 -30.17
C LYS A 654 0.63 11.15 -30.43
N ALA A 655 1.06 10.33 -31.38
CA ALA A 655 0.41 9.07 -31.70
C ALA A 655 0.40 8.12 -30.48
N PHE A 656 1.55 7.96 -29.84
CA PHE A 656 1.67 7.15 -28.62
C PHE A 656 0.78 7.68 -27.50
N THR A 657 0.82 8.98 -27.23
CA THR A 657 0.02 9.61 -26.16
C THR A 657 -1.49 9.45 -26.42
N LYS A 658 -1.95 9.67 -27.66
CA LYS A 658 -3.36 9.46 -28.04
C LYS A 658 -3.74 8.00 -27.89
N SER A 659 -2.92 7.05 -28.34
CA SER A 659 -3.12 5.63 -28.12
C SER A 659 -3.19 5.27 -26.64
N PHE A 660 -2.30 5.87 -25.84
CA PHE A 660 -2.29 5.64 -24.38
C PHE A 660 -3.62 6.06 -23.74
N TYR A 661 -4.16 7.22 -24.07
CA TYR A 661 -5.43 7.71 -23.50
C TYR A 661 -6.69 7.15 -24.19
N GLY A 662 -6.54 6.37 -25.26
CA GLY A 662 -7.65 5.77 -26.00
C GLY A 662 -8.38 6.74 -26.93
N ASP A 663 -7.77 7.87 -27.24
CA ASP A 663 -8.27 8.86 -28.22
C ASP A 663 -7.74 8.46 -29.63
N LYS A 664 -8.62 8.53 -30.67
CA LYS A 664 -8.27 8.17 -32.04
C LYS A 664 -7.69 9.34 -32.80
#